data_2dc94f4c05bb522007cf84328a4350ac
#
_entry.id   2dc94f4c05bb522007cf84328a4350ac
#
_cell.length_a   1.000
_cell.length_b   1.000
_cell.length_c   1.000
_cell.angle_alpha   90.00
_cell.angle_beta   90.00
_cell.angle_gamma   90.00
#
_symmetry.space_group_name_H-M   'P 1'
#
loop_
_entity.id
_entity.type
_entity.pdbx_description
1 polymer ?
#
loop_
_entity_poly.entity_id
_entity_poly.type
_entity_poly.pdbx_seq_one_letter_code
_entity_poly.pdbx_strand_id
1 'polypeptide(L)'
;MVMLMETPASTFYLNLNAENNNTYIASNGIAEAATQVADSVLRLADGRGEIHLERQSLPGGATLQRTTLVNTGDTALLADTLSAAFLTGIGSDGERRWDDDRFRVHFAYSSWQGEGQWRHMSPEDAGLYKTYNHHSQTSVRLRSVGTWSTAKYYPLLLLEDTELHRTHFFEVLVGGTGWQIELCARGHREDSTLCVFLGAACEGNDGWTLTLAPGERYTTCPALYGCVEGGFEEAVAALTGAKRALALRRLPGGVPPLCFNDYMNCLWALPTREKLIPLMDAAARVGAEYFVIDAGWFRTSGNWSADMGDWEPWDELFGEGGVQGILDEIVARGMKPGVWLEIESVGIGSAFAKAHPEALLYRHGHVIGKDRCFMDFRNPAVRAHIRGVFDRLYRMGVRYVKNDYNQSVGVGIDTHGAPDRNGALALGDHAAAVLSLVDEICTAYPDFIIESCCSGAMRSDFGAVRHFYLQSSSDQEDYLRTPSVITGLSACLPPERVGVWACPYPVAIDYRDSFRPSAEFTAGFADGRVTVHNMVSGLMGLMYLSGHIDCADEFNLSLMRQAADIYKRNRAITARAVPVSPAGTLRLSGRETFPYGLLDREGGKLLLAVWSTALPDGTPLQTQIDLSRYAGAWRIADVYPALPGYTASVSGAILTVTLPERGSAAYIELDIL
;
A
#
# COMPACT_ATOMS: atom_id res chain seq x y z
N MET A 1 -2.85 15.31 -36.80
CA MET A 1 -1.57 14.59 -36.88
C MET A 1 -1.32 14.04 -35.49
N VAL A 2 -1.71 12.80 -35.26
CA VAL A 2 -1.46 12.18 -33.95
C VAL A 2 0.05 11.97 -33.85
N MET A 3 0.73 12.79 -33.06
CA MET A 3 2.10 12.53 -32.68
C MET A 3 2.11 11.18 -31.94
N LEU A 4 2.71 10.17 -32.55
CA LEU A 4 3.01 8.92 -31.84
C LEU A 4 3.92 9.30 -30.66
N MET A 5 3.42 9.13 -29.44
CA MET A 5 4.25 9.25 -28.24
C MET A 5 5.39 8.25 -28.38
N GLU A 6 6.63 8.74 -28.42
CA GLU A 6 7.80 7.87 -28.38
C GLU A 6 7.80 7.13 -27.04
N THR A 7 7.38 5.90 -27.06
CA THR A 7 7.47 5.04 -25.90
C THR A 7 8.94 4.69 -25.68
N PRO A 8 9.50 4.84 -24.48
CA PRO A 8 10.86 4.43 -24.19
C PRO A 8 11.08 2.99 -24.63
N ALA A 9 12.21 2.72 -25.26
CA ALA A 9 12.54 1.38 -25.66
C ALA A 9 12.68 0.50 -24.43
N SER A 10 11.82 -0.50 -24.29
CA SER A 10 11.86 -1.45 -23.19
C SER A 10 12.67 -2.67 -23.58
N THR A 11 13.63 -3.00 -22.75
CA THR A 11 14.56 -4.12 -22.92
C THR A 11 14.81 -4.82 -21.56
N PHE A 12 15.96 -5.41 -21.39
CA PHE A 12 16.42 -6.04 -20.16
C PHE A 12 17.81 -5.55 -19.76
N TYR A 13 18.15 -5.73 -18.48
CA TYR A 13 19.50 -5.62 -17.95
C TYR A 13 19.88 -6.94 -17.28
N LEU A 14 21.04 -7.47 -17.62
CA LEU A 14 21.56 -8.72 -17.10
C LEU A 14 23.04 -8.57 -16.81
N ASN A 15 23.51 -9.06 -15.68
CA ASN A 15 24.92 -9.25 -15.36
C ASN A 15 25.15 -10.73 -15.04
N LEU A 16 26.13 -11.31 -15.70
CA LEU A 16 26.50 -12.72 -15.59
C LEU A 16 27.90 -12.88 -15.02
N ASN A 17 28.10 -13.91 -14.19
CA ASN A 17 29.39 -14.40 -13.71
C ASN A 17 30.29 -13.35 -13.06
N ALA A 18 29.70 -12.31 -12.44
CA ALA A 18 30.42 -11.17 -11.89
C ALA A 18 31.35 -10.46 -12.91
N GLU A 19 31.05 -10.56 -14.21
CA GLU A 19 31.86 -9.94 -15.28
C GLU A 19 31.78 -8.41 -15.24
N ASN A 20 30.70 -7.89 -14.66
CA ASN A 20 30.52 -6.47 -14.43
C ASN A 20 30.47 -6.18 -12.92
N ASN A 21 31.55 -5.71 -12.35
CA ASN A 21 31.67 -5.43 -10.91
C ASN A 21 31.19 -4.02 -10.51
N ASN A 22 30.26 -3.45 -11.27
CA ASN A 22 29.80 -2.10 -11.03
C ASN A 22 28.66 -1.99 -10.03
N THR A 23 28.80 -1.05 -9.14
CA THR A 23 27.79 -0.70 -8.13
C THR A 23 26.57 0.03 -8.72
N TYR A 24 26.67 0.54 -9.95
CA TYR A 24 25.65 1.35 -10.61
C TYR A 24 25.26 0.70 -11.94
N ILE A 25 23.99 0.40 -12.09
CA ILE A 25 23.48 -0.40 -13.20
C ILE A 25 23.69 0.25 -14.57
N ALA A 26 23.63 1.57 -14.68
CA ALA A 26 23.57 2.17 -16.00
C ALA A 26 24.79 2.95 -16.44
N SER A 27 25.68 3.37 -15.56
CA SER A 27 26.83 4.17 -15.96
C SER A 27 27.95 3.38 -16.62
N ASN A 28 28.08 2.09 -16.28
CA ASN A 28 29.00 1.15 -16.92
C ASN A 28 28.23 -0.04 -17.47
N GLY A 29 26.90 0.01 -17.41
CA GLY A 29 26.04 -1.11 -17.75
C GLY A 29 26.07 -1.39 -19.23
N ILE A 30 26.75 -2.43 -19.56
CA ILE A 30 26.49 -3.16 -20.76
C ILE A 30 25.39 -4.15 -20.36
N ALA A 31 24.14 -3.88 -20.78
CA ALA A 31 23.22 -5.00 -20.93
C ALA A 31 23.97 -6.05 -21.75
N GLU A 32 23.98 -7.28 -21.31
CA GLU A 32 24.58 -8.37 -22.10
C GLU A 32 24.16 -8.22 -23.56
N ALA A 33 25.12 -8.23 -24.47
CA ALA A 33 24.83 -8.09 -25.88
C ALA A 33 23.90 -9.25 -26.32
N ALA A 34 22.78 -8.88 -26.92
CA ALA A 34 21.79 -9.85 -27.34
C ALA A 34 21.23 -9.50 -28.71
N THR A 35 20.85 -10.53 -29.45
CA THR A 35 20.25 -10.41 -30.78
C THR A 35 18.80 -10.87 -30.71
N GLN A 36 17.87 -10.10 -31.24
CA GLN A 36 16.47 -10.52 -31.35
C GLN A 36 16.36 -11.69 -32.32
N VAL A 37 15.79 -12.81 -31.86
CA VAL A 37 15.59 -14.04 -32.65
C VAL A 37 14.10 -14.31 -32.92
N ALA A 38 13.21 -13.73 -32.12
CA ALA A 38 11.76 -13.73 -32.34
C ALA A 38 11.15 -12.50 -31.65
N ASP A 39 9.85 -12.23 -31.84
CA ASP A 39 9.16 -11.03 -31.34
C ASP A 39 9.31 -10.86 -29.85
N SER A 40 9.62 -11.50 -29.00
CA SER A 40 9.81 -11.30 -27.55
C SER A 40 10.96 -12.14 -27.00
N VAL A 41 11.82 -12.64 -27.89
CA VAL A 41 12.95 -13.48 -27.52
C VAL A 41 14.25 -12.90 -28.05
N LEU A 42 15.20 -12.69 -27.14
CA LEU A 42 16.54 -12.24 -27.44
C LEU A 42 17.51 -13.35 -27.04
N ARG A 43 18.48 -13.66 -27.92
CA ARG A 43 19.56 -14.62 -27.64
C ARG A 43 20.81 -13.87 -27.24
N LEU A 44 21.43 -14.23 -26.13
CA LEU A 44 22.71 -13.66 -25.71
C LEU A 44 23.78 -13.92 -26.79
N ALA A 45 24.68 -12.95 -27.00
CA ALA A 45 25.64 -12.99 -28.08
C ALA A 45 26.63 -14.17 -27.99
N ASP A 46 26.90 -14.64 -26.79
CA ASP A 46 27.74 -15.83 -26.53
C ASP A 46 26.97 -17.16 -26.63
N GLY A 47 25.65 -17.13 -26.87
CA GLY A 47 24.80 -18.30 -26.99
C GLY A 47 24.48 -19.05 -25.71
N ARG A 48 24.93 -18.54 -24.53
CA ARG A 48 24.71 -19.17 -23.23
C ARG A 48 23.25 -19.15 -22.77
N GLY A 49 22.44 -18.20 -23.26
CA GLY A 49 21.07 -18.06 -22.77
C GLY A 49 20.15 -17.28 -23.70
N GLU A 50 18.88 -17.34 -23.37
CA GLU A 50 17.83 -16.53 -24.00
C GLU A 50 17.07 -15.71 -22.96
N ILE A 51 16.65 -14.52 -23.37
CA ILE A 51 15.77 -13.63 -22.63
C ILE A 51 14.41 -13.62 -23.30
N HIS A 52 13.38 -13.97 -22.56
CA HIS A 52 11.98 -13.87 -23.01
C HIS A 52 11.31 -12.69 -22.30
N LEU A 53 10.75 -11.76 -23.09
CA LEU A 53 10.07 -10.57 -22.59
C LEU A 53 8.56 -10.75 -22.77
N GLU A 54 7.85 -11.01 -21.68
CA GLU A 54 6.39 -11.09 -21.68
C GLU A 54 5.80 -9.71 -21.37
N ARG A 55 4.99 -9.16 -22.30
CA ARG A 55 4.36 -7.85 -22.16
C ARG A 55 2.86 -7.94 -22.28
N GLN A 56 2.16 -7.23 -21.40
CA GLN A 56 0.71 -7.09 -21.39
C GLN A 56 0.34 -5.61 -21.36
N SER A 57 -0.45 -5.16 -22.32
CA SER A 57 -1.03 -3.81 -22.29
C SER A 57 -2.17 -3.73 -21.31
N LEU A 58 -2.24 -2.63 -20.56
CA LEU A 58 -3.22 -2.36 -19.53
C LEU A 58 -3.89 -1.00 -19.77
N PRO A 59 -5.03 -0.70 -19.10
CA PRO A 59 -5.64 0.62 -19.13
C PRO A 59 -4.67 1.74 -18.75
N GLY A 60 -4.93 2.97 -19.25
CA GLY A 60 -4.11 4.14 -18.94
C GLY A 60 -2.74 4.17 -19.63
N GLY A 61 -2.57 3.46 -20.74
CA GLY A 61 -1.29 3.39 -21.46
C GLY A 61 -0.20 2.63 -20.72
N ALA A 62 -0.57 1.85 -19.71
CA ALA A 62 0.36 1.06 -18.93
C ALA A 62 0.74 -0.26 -19.61
N THR A 63 1.96 -0.70 -19.36
CA THR A 63 2.50 -2.02 -19.77
C THR A 63 2.98 -2.76 -18.54
N LEU A 64 2.53 -4.01 -18.40
CA LEU A 64 3.09 -4.97 -17.46
C LEU A 64 4.14 -5.83 -18.19
N GLN A 65 5.36 -5.92 -17.67
CA GLN A 65 6.42 -6.75 -18.24
C GLN A 65 6.98 -7.71 -17.21
N ARG A 66 7.34 -8.92 -17.68
CA ARG A 66 8.21 -9.87 -16.99
C ARG A 66 9.36 -10.25 -17.90
N THR A 67 10.52 -10.50 -17.30
CA THR A 67 11.69 -10.99 -17.99
C THR A 67 11.99 -12.40 -17.50
N THR A 68 12.13 -13.36 -18.44
CA THR A 68 12.56 -14.72 -18.15
C THR A 68 13.94 -14.96 -18.75
N LEU A 69 14.89 -15.36 -17.90
CA LEU A 69 16.19 -15.86 -18.32
C LEU A 69 16.12 -17.38 -18.45
N VAL A 70 16.54 -17.90 -19.60
CA VAL A 70 16.62 -19.33 -19.88
C VAL A 70 18.09 -19.70 -20.15
N ASN A 71 18.63 -20.67 -19.43
CA ASN A 71 19.94 -21.21 -19.71
C ASN A 71 19.83 -22.18 -20.90
N THR A 72 20.33 -21.80 -22.08
CA THR A 72 20.36 -22.64 -23.31
C THR A 72 21.72 -23.23 -23.55
N GLY A 73 22.71 -22.96 -22.69
CA GLY A 73 24.05 -23.51 -22.75
C GLY A 73 24.15 -24.90 -22.12
N ASP A 74 25.36 -25.42 -22.09
CA ASP A 74 25.72 -26.75 -21.56
C ASP A 74 26.35 -26.68 -20.14
N THR A 75 26.56 -25.46 -19.63
CA THR A 75 27.12 -25.22 -18.30
C THR A 75 26.16 -24.36 -17.46
N ALA A 76 26.34 -24.38 -16.16
CA ALA A 76 25.57 -23.54 -15.26
C ALA A 76 25.77 -22.03 -15.56
N LEU A 77 24.70 -21.26 -15.54
CA LEU A 77 24.67 -19.82 -15.73
C LEU A 77 24.46 -19.13 -14.37
N LEU A 78 25.38 -18.27 -13.97
CA LEU A 78 25.26 -17.48 -12.75
C LEU A 78 24.86 -16.05 -13.12
N ALA A 79 23.72 -15.58 -12.63
CA ALA A 79 23.27 -14.20 -12.78
C ALA A 79 23.34 -13.45 -11.43
N ASP A 80 23.96 -12.29 -11.42
CA ASP A 80 24.06 -11.40 -10.26
C ASP A 80 22.99 -10.32 -10.29
N THR A 81 22.46 -10.02 -11.46
CA THR A 81 21.41 -9.01 -11.66
C THR A 81 20.57 -9.39 -12.86
N LEU A 82 19.24 -9.34 -12.69
CA LEU A 82 18.29 -9.47 -13.78
C LEU A 82 17.15 -8.48 -13.56
N SER A 83 16.93 -7.56 -14.52
CA SER A 83 15.83 -6.62 -14.46
C SER A 83 14.49 -7.25 -14.83
N ALA A 84 13.42 -6.82 -14.17
CA ALA A 84 12.05 -7.09 -14.63
C ALA A 84 11.73 -6.28 -15.90
N ALA A 85 12.22 -5.04 -15.97
CA ALA A 85 12.28 -4.23 -17.19
C ALA A 85 13.46 -3.25 -17.08
N PHE A 86 13.99 -2.86 -18.24
CA PHE A 86 14.99 -1.81 -18.37
C PHE A 86 14.56 -0.88 -19.51
N LEU A 87 14.31 0.37 -19.20
CA LEU A 87 13.82 1.36 -20.15
C LEU A 87 14.93 2.34 -20.49
N THR A 88 15.05 2.67 -21.78
CA THR A 88 16.11 3.55 -22.30
C THR A 88 15.55 4.60 -23.25
N GLY A 89 16.32 5.65 -23.51
CA GLY A 89 15.96 6.69 -24.49
C GLY A 89 15.01 7.75 -23.95
N ILE A 90 14.85 7.86 -22.63
CA ILE A 90 14.02 8.93 -22.04
C ILE A 90 14.78 10.24 -22.11
N GLY A 91 14.12 11.31 -22.57
CA GLY A 91 14.74 12.62 -22.72
C GLY A 91 15.65 12.76 -23.94
N SER A 92 15.50 11.88 -24.95
CA SER A 92 16.27 11.88 -26.21
C SER A 92 15.56 12.55 -27.39
N ASP A 93 14.64 13.45 -27.14
CA ASP A 93 13.73 14.04 -28.12
C ASP A 93 14.35 15.24 -28.88
N GLY A 94 15.50 15.06 -29.47
CA GLY A 94 16.12 16.03 -30.35
C GLY A 94 17.01 17.04 -29.63
N GLU A 95 16.82 18.34 -29.87
CA GLU A 95 17.69 19.40 -29.37
C GLU A 95 17.59 19.67 -27.86
N ARG A 96 16.61 19.07 -27.16
CA ARG A 96 16.33 19.31 -25.75
C ARG A 96 17.07 18.35 -24.85
N ARG A 97 17.52 18.89 -23.72
CA ARG A 97 18.33 18.15 -22.73
C ARG A 97 17.51 17.84 -21.50
N TRP A 98 17.67 16.63 -20.96
CA TRP A 98 16.99 16.20 -19.74
C TRP A 98 17.44 16.98 -18.49
N ASP A 99 18.63 17.59 -18.53
CA ASP A 99 19.23 18.35 -17.43
C ASP A 99 18.87 19.86 -17.44
N ASP A 100 18.02 20.32 -18.36
CA ASP A 100 17.63 21.73 -18.49
C ASP A 100 16.41 22.10 -17.62
N ASP A 101 16.34 21.61 -16.38
CA ASP A 101 15.26 21.85 -15.39
C ASP A 101 13.84 21.55 -15.90
N ARG A 102 13.74 20.77 -16.94
CA ARG A 102 12.46 20.39 -17.56
C ARG A 102 11.81 19.18 -16.89
N PHE A 103 12.59 18.34 -16.20
CA PHE A 103 12.06 17.15 -15.54
C PHE A 103 11.80 17.38 -14.06
N ARG A 104 10.77 16.67 -13.53
CA ARG A 104 10.50 16.52 -12.11
C ARG A 104 10.45 15.03 -11.77
N VAL A 105 11.20 14.66 -10.75
CA VAL A 105 11.21 13.30 -10.21
C VAL A 105 10.26 13.27 -9.03
N HIS A 106 9.29 12.34 -9.07
CA HIS A 106 8.35 12.15 -7.98
C HIS A 106 8.50 10.75 -7.41
N PHE A 107 8.61 10.65 -6.10
CA PHE A 107 8.62 9.39 -5.36
C PHE A 107 8.08 9.59 -3.94
N ALA A 108 7.65 8.52 -3.30
CA ALA A 108 7.13 8.57 -1.95
C ALA A 108 8.10 7.92 -0.96
N TYR A 109 8.45 8.66 0.11
CA TYR A 109 8.94 8.05 1.33
C TYR A 109 7.80 7.35 2.06
N SER A 110 8.13 6.32 2.82
CA SER A 110 7.17 5.63 3.67
C SER A 110 7.88 5.18 4.95
N SER A 111 7.19 5.33 6.06
CA SER A 111 7.64 4.88 7.37
C SER A 111 6.43 4.56 8.21
N TRP A 112 6.60 3.75 9.24
CA TRP A 112 5.54 3.53 10.21
C TRP A 112 4.97 4.85 10.73
N GLN A 113 3.65 5.02 10.71
CA GLN A 113 2.90 6.24 11.03
C GLN A 113 3.18 7.46 10.12
N GLY A 114 3.84 7.27 8.99
CA GLY A 114 4.14 8.31 8.01
C GLY A 114 4.26 7.75 6.60
N GLU A 115 3.28 6.94 6.21
CA GLU A 115 3.23 6.26 4.92
C GLU A 115 2.90 7.22 3.78
N GLY A 116 3.39 6.92 2.58
CA GLY A 116 3.01 7.61 1.36
C GLY A 116 3.43 9.07 1.27
N GLN A 117 4.59 9.45 1.79
CA GLN A 117 5.04 10.85 1.85
C GLN A 117 5.76 11.29 0.56
N TRP A 118 4.99 11.80 -0.41
CA TRP A 118 5.49 12.21 -1.72
C TRP A 118 6.47 13.38 -1.68
N ARG A 119 7.42 13.34 -2.60
CA ARG A 119 8.38 14.41 -2.90
C ARG A 119 8.40 14.66 -4.41
N HIS A 120 8.53 15.91 -4.75
CA HIS A 120 8.61 16.44 -6.11
C HIS A 120 9.83 17.31 -6.19
N MET A 121 10.81 16.95 -7.00
CA MET A 121 12.09 17.65 -7.04
C MET A 121 12.70 17.60 -8.44
N SER A 122 13.66 18.50 -8.70
CA SER A 122 14.46 18.41 -9.91
C SER A 122 15.32 17.14 -9.91
N PRO A 123 15.77 16.64 -11.06
CA PRO A 123 16.76 15.57 -11.12
C PRO A 123 18.02 15.90 -10.31
N GLU A 124 18.49 17.15 -10.33
CA GLU A 124 19.68 17.60 -9.60
C GLU A 124 19.48 17.51 -8.08
N ASP A 125 18.33 17.98 -7.55
CA ASP A 125 18.00 17.85 -6.13
C ASP A 125 17.87 16.38 -5.69
N ALA A 126 17.50 15.51 -6.62
CA ALA A 126 17.44 14.07 -6.40
C ALA A 126 18.82 13.37 -6.51
N GLY A 127 19.87 14.09 -6.86
CA GLY A 127 21.25 13.58 -7.01
C GLY A 127 21.59 13.08 -8.40
N LEU A 128 20.77 13.37 -9.40
CA LEU A 128 21.01 13.03 -10.79
C LEU A 128 21.38 14.28 -11.59
N TYR A 129 22.63 14.39 -11.99
CA TYR A 129 23.12 15.52 -12.78
C TYR A 129 24.03 15.06 -13.92
N LYS A 130 24.12 15.86 -14.96
CA LYS A 130 24.94 15.57 -16.11
C LYS A 130 26.42 15.69 -15.76
N THR A 131 27.19 14.72 -16.19
CA THR A 131 28.64 14.70 -16.04
C THR A 131 29.30 14.69 -17.40
N TYR A 132 30.48 15.30 -17.49
CA TYR A 132 31.27 15.28 -18.70
C TYR A 132 32.21 14.08 -18.82
N ASN A 133 32.30 13.31 -17.76
CA ASN A 133 33.13 12.12 -17.69
C ASN A 133 32.23 10.86 -17.61
N HIS A 134 32.38 9.98 -18.59
CA HIS A 134 31.62 8.73 -18.67
C HIS A 134 31.89 7.74 -17.52
N HIS A 135 32.92 7.97 -16.72
CA HIS A 135 33.18 7.23 -15.49
C HIS A 135 32.46 7.80 -14.28
N SER A 136 31.94 9.02 -14.36
CA SER A 136 31.13 9.58 -13.29
C SER A 136 29.73 8.97 -13.29
N GLN A 137 29.28 8.60 -12.12
CA GLN A 137 28.04 7.86 -11.93
C GLN A 137 27.09 8.67 -11.08
N THR A 138 26.01 9.13 -11.68
CA THR A 138 24.92 9.77 -10.96
C THR A 138 23.63 9.02 -11.19
N SER A 139 22.92 8.72 -10.10
CA SER A 139 21.63 8.03 -10.18
C SER A 139 20.74 8.36 -9.00
N VAL A 140 19.44 8.30 -9.24
CA VAL A 140 18.42 8.24 -8.19
C VAL A 140 18.10 6.77 -7.96
N ARG A 141 18.45 6.25 -6.79
CA ARG A 141 18.23 4.86 -6.43
C ARG A 141 17.23 4.74 -5.29
N LEU A 142 16.06 4.19 -5.59
CA LEU A 142 15.06 3.80 -4.62
C LEU A 142 15.15 2.29 -4.41
N ARG A 143 15.18 1.85 -3.15
CA ARG A 143 15.26 0.43 -2.83
C ARG A 143 14.65 0.11 -1.48
N SER A 144 14.23 -1.13 -1.33
CA SER A 144 13.91 -1.75 -0.05
C SER A 144 14.59 -3.10 0.07
N VAL A 145 14.78 -3.57 1.30
CA VAL A 145 15.39 -4.86 1.63
C VAL A 145 14.52 -5.55 2.67
N GLY A 146 14.36 -6.87 2.55
CA GLY A 146 13.55 -7.65 3.46
C GLY A 146 12.06 -7.60 3.12
N THR A 147 11.23 -8.02 4.08
CA THR A 147 9.80 -8.26 3.85
C THR A 147 8.91 -7.06 4.13
N TRP A 148 9.43 -5.97 4.67
CA TRP A 148 8.74 -4.68 4.71
C TRP A 148 9.09 -3.86 3.46
N SER A 149 8.50 -4.26 2.34
CA SER A 149 8.83 -3.75 1.01
C SER A 149 8.62 -2.25 0.83
N THR A 150 7.78 -1.62 1.66
CA THR A 150 7.49 -0.19 1.60
C THR A 150 7.91 0.58 2.87
N ALA A 151 8.81 0.04 3.67
CA ALA A 151 9.21 0.66 4.95
C ALA A 151 10.04 1.95 4.82
N LYS A 152 10.63 2.24 3.67
CA LYS A 152 11.43 3.45 3.43
C LYS A 152 10.98 4.21 2.19
N TYR A 153 10.73 3.49 1.10
CA TYR A 153 10.25 4.03 -0.16
C TYR A 153 9.11 3.18 -0.68
N TYR A 154 8.21 3.79 -1.41
CA TYR A 154 7.26 3.07 -2.24
C TYR A 154 7.96 2.61 -3.55
N PRO A 155 7.67 1.40 -4.08
CA PRO A 155 8.33 0.89 -5.29
C PRO A 155 7.79 1.55 -6.57
N LEU A 156 7.64 2.87 -6.54
CA LEU A 156 7.03 3.70 -7.56
C LEU A 156 7.83 4.98 -7.75
N LEU A 157 8.18 5.29 -8.99
CA LEU A 157 8.83 6.52 -9.41
C LEU A 157 8.06 7.10 -10.61
N LEU A 158 7.79 8.41 -10.58
CA LEU A 158 7.27 9.14 -11.72
C LEU A 158 8.33 10.13 -12.20
N LEU A 159 8.36 10.35 -13.51
CA LEU A 159 9.26 11.31 -14.16
C LEU A 159 8.42 12.20 -15.08
N GLU A 160 8.12 13.40 -14.62
CA GLU A 160 7.32 14.39 -15.35
C GLU A 160 8.22 15.25 -16.21
N ASP A 161 7.90 15.34 -17.48
CA ASP A 161 8.43 16.30 -18.43
C ASP A 161 7.48 17.50 -18.48
N THR A 162 7.85 18.58 -17.81
CA THR A 162 6.99 19.76 -17.66
C THR A 162 6.83 20.56 -18.95
N GLU A 163 7.76 20.43 -19.90
CA GLU A 163 7.67 21.12 -21.20
C GLU A 163 6.80 20.38 -22.21
N LEU A 164 6.92 19.04 -22.26
CA LEU A 164 6.11 18.21 -23.13
C LEU A 164 4.78 17.81 -22.50
N HIS A 165 4.52 18.23 -21.26
CA HIS A 165 3.29 17.90 -20.54
C HIS A 165 3.01 16.41 -20.55
N ARG A 166 4.00 15.58 -20.22
CA ARG A 166 3.86 14.12 -20.13
C ARG A 166 4.57 13.59 -18.91
N THR A 167 4.04 12.50 -18.37
CA THR A 167 4.62 11.84 -17.21
C THR A 167 4.82 10.36 -17.47
N HIS A 168 6.08 9.92 -17.32
CA HIS A 168 6.44 8.51 -17.26
C HIS A 168 6.24 7.98 -15.85
N PHE A 169 5.76 6.75 -15.71
CA PHE A 169 5.61 6.08 -14.43
C PHE A 169 6.25 4.69 -14.47
N PHE A 170 6.87 4.29 -13.34
CA PHE A 170 7.65 3.08 -13.19
C PHE A 170 7.39 2.45 -11.84
N GLU A 171 6.96 1.19 -11.78
CA GLU A 171 6.67 0.49 -10.53
C GLU A 171 7.17 -0.95 -10.59
N VAL A 172 7.68 -1.47 -9.46
CA VAL A 172 8.04 -2.89 -9.31
C VAL A 172 6.96 -3.56 -8.47
N LEU A 173 6.35 -4.62 -8.99
CA LEU A 173 5.31 -5.40 -8.31
C LEU A 173 5.94 -6.60 -7.62
N VAL A 174 6.69 -6.34 -6.55
CA VAL A 174 7.63 -7.32 -5.98
C VAL A 174 6.97 -8.43 -5.14
N GLY A 175 5.79 -8.19 -4.59
CA GLY A 175 5.11 -9.20 -3.77
C GLY A 175 5.64 -9.35 -2.34
N GLY A 176 6.10 -8.25 -1.72
CA GLY A 176 6.47 -8.24 -0.30
C GLY A 176 7.91 -8.61 0.00
N THR A 177 8.85 -8.34 -0.91
CA THR A 177 10.29 -8.54 -0.68
C THR A 177 11.12 -7.32 -1.11
N GLY A 178 12.45 -7.45 -1.12
CA GLY A 178 13.37 -6.40 -1.57
C GLY A 178 13.21 -6.07 -3.06
N TRP A 179 13.44 -4.80 -3.41
CA TRP A 179 13.32 -4.28 -4.76
C TRP A 179 14.25 -3.08 -4.99
N GLN A 180 14.47 -2.75 -6.25
CA GLN A 180 15.21 -1.56 -6.68
C GLN A 180 14.57 -0.93 -7.91
N ILE A 181 14.47 0.41 -7.89
CA ILE A 181 14.27 1.27 -9.04
C ILE A 181 15.49 2.18 -9.11
N GLU A 182 16.14 2.26 -10.28
CA GLU A 182 17.26 3.16 -10.48
C GLU A 182 17.06 3.97 -11.74
N LEU A 183 16.90 5.28 -11.57
CA LEU A 183 16.90 6.27 -12.64
C LEU A 183 18.33 6.80 -12.79
N CYS A 184 18.89 6.71 -13.95
CA CYS A 184 20.29 7.09 -14.22
C CYS A 184 20.48 7.69 -15.59
N ALA A 185 21.53 8.50 -15.72
CA ALA A 185 21.95 9.02 -16.99
C ALA A 185 22.85 8.00 -17.71
N ARG A 186 22.59 7.79 -19.01
CA ARG A 186 23.41 6.97 -19.89
C ARG A 186 23.89 7.80 -21.06
N GLY A 187 25.12 7.54 -21.49
CA GLY A 187 25.75 8.32 -22.56
C GLY A 187 26.65 9.43 -22.01
N HIS A 188 27.14 10.25 -22.89
CA HIS A 188 28.20 11.17 -22.62
C HIS A 188 27.87 12.53 -23.23
N ARG A 189 28.07 13.59 -22.46
CA ARG A 189 27.84 14.98 -22.92
C ARG A 189 26.41 15.17 -23.45
N GLU A 190 26.28 15.57 -24.69
CA GLU A 190 25.02 15.94 -25.36
C GLU A 190 24.20 14.76 -25.80
N ASP A 191 24.82 13.57 -25.91
CA ASP A 191 24.14 12.31 -26.26
C ASP A 191 23.58 11.58 -25.01
N SER A 192 23.61 12.22 -23.84
CA SER A 192 23.14 11.63 -22.61
C SER A 192 21.62 11.52 -22.58
N THR A 193 21.11 10.31 -22.32
CA THR A 193 19.70 10.02 -22.13
C THR A 193 19.45 9.40 -20.76
N LEU A 194 18.21 9.44 -20.30
CA LEU A 194 17.81 8.76 -19.07
C LEU A 194 17.43 7.31 -19.35
N CYS A 195 17.75 6.45 -18.39
CA CYS A 195 17.28 5.07 -18.38
C CYS A 195 16.82 4.67 -16.98
N VAL A 196 15.93 3.67 -16.92
CA VAL A 196 15.34 3.21 -15.68
C VAL A 196 15.45 1.69 -15.58
N PHE A 197 16.10 1.24 -14.50
CA PHE A 197 16.13 -0.16 -14.09
C PHE A 197 14.98 -0.44 -13.14
N LEU A 198 14.25 -1.53 -13.37
CA LEU A 198 13.19 -2.04 -12.52
C LEU A 198 13.49 -3.50 -12.19
N GLY A 199 13.66 -3.83 -10.91
CA GLY A 199 13.97 -5.20 -10.49
C GLY A 199 13.59 -5.50 -9.05
N ALA A 200 13.42 -6.79 -8.74
CA ALA A 200 13.20 -7.22 -7.37
C ALA A 200 14.52 -7.10 -6.60
N ALA A 201 15.36 -8.10 -6.67
CA ALA A 201 16.63 -8.16 -5.95
C ALA A 201 17.81 -8.07 -6.93
N CYS A 202 18.96 -7.66 -6.44
CA CYS A 202 20.22 -7.72 -7.17
C CYS A 202 21.39 -7.79 -6.18
N GLU A 203 22.55 -8.25 -6.63
CA GLU A 203 23.72 -8.47 -5.77
C GLU A 203 24.09 -7.22 -4.97
N GLY A 204 24.13 -6.08 -5.62
CA GLY A 204 24.49 -4.80 -4.98
C GLY A 204 23.45 -4.28 -3.98
N ASN A 205 22.28 -4.89 -3.89
CA ASN A 205 21.21 -4.48 -2.98
C ASN A 205 21.07 -5.41 -1.77
N ASP A 206 21.04 -6.71 -1.97
CA ASP A 206 20.72 -7.72 -0.95
C ASP A 206 21.47 -9.05 -1.13
N GLY A 207 22.52 -9.06 -1.95
CA GLY A 207 23.31 -10.25 -2.22
C GLY A 207 22.57 -11.32 -3.03
N TRP A 208 21.57 -10.91 -3.83
CA TRP A 208 20.83 -11.82 -4.70
C TRP A 208 21.73 -12.36 -5.81
N THR A 209 21.74 -13.67 -5.96
CA THR A 209 22.35 -14.36 -7.08
C THR A 209 21.47 -15.51 -7.52
N LEU A 210 21.52 -15.84 -8.80
CA LEU A 210 20.72 -16.90 -9.41
C LEU A 210 21.64 -17.83 -10.19
N THR A 211 21.66 -19.10 -9.83
CA THR A 211 22.31 -20.14 -10.61
C THR A 211 21.27 -20.96 -11.37
N LEU A 212 21.40 -21.04 -12.68
CA LEU A 212 20.55 -21.86 -13.54
C LEU A 212 21.38 -22.99 -14.14
N ALA A 213 20.99 -24.23 -13.91
CA ALA A 213 21.52 -25.37 -14.60
C ALA A 213 21.11 -25.37 -16.09
N PRO A 214 21.78 -26.13 -16.99
CA PRO A 214 21.37 -26.26 -18.37
C PRO A 214 19.87 -26.61 -18.52
N GLY A 215 19.14 -25.82 -19.31
CA GLY A 215 17.71 -25.94 -19.53
C GLY A 215 16.80 -25.32 -18.48
N GLU A 216 17.34 -24.85 -17.35
CA GLU A 216 16.55 -24.14 -16.32
C GLU A 216 16.20 -22.70 -16.72
N ARG A 217 15.15 -22.19 -16.09
CA ARG A 217 14.66 -20.83 -16.31
C ARG A 217 14.28 -20.14 -15.00
N TYR A 218 14.36 -18.82 -15.00
CA TYR A 218 13.85 -17.97 -13.92
C TYR A 218 13.07 -16.80 -14.50
N THR A 219 11.90 -16.52 -13.94
CA THR A 219 11.05 -15.38 -14.32
C THR A 219 11.02 -14.38 -13.17
N THR A 220 11.27 -13.12 -13.47
CA THR A 220 11.25 -12.01 -12.52
C THR A 220 9.84 -11.71 -12.00
N CYS A 221 9.74 -10.95 -10.90
CA CYS A 221 8.48 -10.25 -10.57
C CYS A 221 8.10 -9.31 -11.73
N PRO A 222 6.82 -8.89 -11.85
CA PRO A 222 6.43 -7.95 -12.88
C PRO A 222 6.93 -6.53 -12.60
N ALA A 223 7.23 -5.79 -13.68
CA ALA A 223 7.36 -4.33 -13.69
C ALA A 223 6.15 -3.73 -14.40
N LEU A 224 5.64 -2.62 -13.88
CA LEU A 224 4.57 -1.82 -14.46
C LEU A 224 5.16 -0.47 -14.87
N TYR A 225 4.99 -0.08 -16.13
CA TYR A 225 5.49 1.20 -16.63
C TYR A 225 4.57 1.75 -17.73
N GLY A 226 4.68 3.03 -17.98
CA GLY A 226 3.92 3.71 -19.03
C GLY A 226 4.25 5.19 -19.12
N CYS A 227 3.53 5.87 -20.01
CA CYS A 227 3.63 7.31 -20.19
C CYS A 227 2.22 7.86 -20.51
N VAL A 228 1.89 8.99 -19.90
CA VAL A 228 0.62 9.69 -20.13
C VAL A 228 0.86 11.15 -20.46
N GLU A 229 -0.10 11.77 -21.17
CA GLU A 229 -0.17 13.23 -21.27
C GLU A 229 -0.65 13.80 -19.94
N GLY A 230 -0.02 14.87 -19.48
CA GLY A 230 -0.30 15.52 -18.19
C GLY A 230 0.79 15.32 -17.16
N GLY A 231 0.49 15.72 -15.92
CA GLY A 231 1.39 15.72 -14.80
C GLY A 231 1.19 14.55 -13.83
N PHE A 232 1.50 14.82 -12.57
CA PHE A 232 1.42 13.85 -11.49
C PHE A 232 0.02 13.20 -11.35
N GLU A 233 -1.07 13.97 -11.41
CA GLU A 233 -2.43 13.44 -11.22
C GLU A 233 -2.85 12.49 -12.35
N GLU A 234 -2.51 12.82 -13.61
CA GLU A 234 -2.83 11.97 -14.75
C GLU A 234 -2.07 10.64 -14.68
N ALA A 235 -0.82 10.66 -14.21
CA ALA A 235 -0.06 9.44 -13.97
C ALA A 235 -0.67 8.60 -12.83
N VAL A 236 -1.10 9.22 -11.74
CA VAL A 236 -1.81 8.54 -10.64
C VAL A 236 -3.14 7.94 -11.12
N ALA A 237 -3.89 8.65 -11.96
CA ALA A 237 -5.14 8.14 -12.54
C ALA A 237 -4.89 6.92 -13.43
N ALA A 238 -3.87 6.95 -14.29
CA ALA A 238 -3.48 5.83 -15.13
C ALA A 238 -3.05 4.60 -14.31
N LEU A 239 -2.22 4.80 -13.30
CA LEU A 239 -1.79 3.76 -12.35
C LEU A 239 -2.99 3.15 -11.61
N THR A 240 -3.94 3.97 -11.16
CA THR A 240 -5.17 3.51 -10.51
C THR A 240 -5.97 2.57 -11.42
N GLY A 241 -6.14 2.95 -12.69
CA GLY A 241 -6.82 2.13 -13.71
C GLY A 241 -6.09 0.80 -13.97
N ALA A 242 -4.77 0.85 -14.15
CA ALA A 242 -3.95 -0.34 -14.36
C ALA A 242 -4.00 -1.30 -13.16
N LYS A 243 -3.90 -0.77 -11.94
CA LYS A 243 -3.96 -1.56 -10.70
C LYS A 243 -5.32 -2.21 -10.48
N ARG A 244 -6.42 -1.53 -10.80
CA ARG A 244 -7.75 -2.13 -10.79
C ARG A 244 -7.87 -3.31 -11.75
N ALA A 245 -7.28 -3.21 -12.93
CA ALA A 245 -7.25 -4.31 -13.90
C ALA A 245 -6.38 -5.49 -13.43
N LEU A 246 -5.33 -5.23 -12.66
CA LEU A 246 -4.40 -6.25 -12.13
C LEU A 246 -4.86 -6.87 -10.80
N ALA A 247 -5.86 -6.33 -10.14
CA ALA A 247 -6.34 -6.80 -8.86
C ALA A 247 -6.93 -8.21 -8.96
N LEU A 248 -6.46 -9.14 -8.16
CA LEU A 248 -6.92 -10.54 -8.13
C LEU A 248 -8.19 -10.71 -7.29
N ARG A 249 -8.45 -9.77 -6.38
CA ARG A 249 -9.60 -9.81 -5.48
C ARG A 249 -10.52 -8.63 -5.71
N ARG A 250 -11.81 -8.90 -5.62
CA ARG A 250 -12.86 -7.88 -5.62
C ARG A 250 -13.66 -8.02 -4.34
N LEU A 251 -13.92 -6.91 -3.67
CA LEU A 251 -14.73 -6.89 -2.46
C LEU A 251 -16.10 -7.56 -2.70
N PRO A 252 -16.60 -8.34 -1.74
CA PRO A 252 -17.94 -8.91 -1.82
C PRO A 252 -18.98 -7.82 -2.04
N GLY A 253 -19.86 -8.03 -3.03
CA GLY A 253 -20.83 -7.00 -3.44
C GLY A 253 -20.25 -5.83 -4.24
N GLY A 254 -18.94 -5.84 -4.56
CA GLY A 254 -18.27 -4.84 -5.40
C GLY A 254 -18.03 -3.48 -4.74
N VAL A 255 -18.29 -3.34 -3.44
CA VAL A 255 -18.18 -2.07 -2.70
C VAL A 255 -17.42 -2.25 -1.38
N PRO A 256 -16.67 -1.24 -0.93
CA PRO A 256 -15.98 -1.28 0.36
C PRO A 256 -16.97 -1.37 1.52
N PRO A 257 -16.81 -2.30 2.47
CA PRO A 257 -17.65 -2.39 3.66
C PRO A 257 -17.35 -1.27 4.66
N LEU A 258 -18.29 -1.02 5.58
CA LEU A 258 -18.06 -0.23 6.78
C LEU A 258 -17.67 -1.18 7.91
N CYS A 259 -16.42 -1.09 8.37
CA CYS A 259 -15.90 -1.95 9.42
C CYS A 259 -15.74 -1.18 10.74
N PHE A 260 -15.91 -1.88 11.87
CA PHE A 260 -15.43 -1.45 13.18
C PHE A 260 -14.33 -2.41 13.64
N ASN A 261 -13.25 -1.86 14.20
CA ASN A 261 -12.17 -2.64 14.80
C ASN A 261 -11.89 -2.11 16.20
N ASP A 262 -11.69 -2.99 17.18
CA ASP A 262 -11.60 -2.66 18.60
C ASP A 262 -10.18 -2.30 19.09
N TYR A 263 -9.18 -2.18 18.19
CA TYR A 263 -7.78 -2.01 18.61
C TYR A 263 -7.35 -0.55 18.77
N MET A 264 -7.26 0.20 17.64
CA MET A 264 -6.66 1.53 17.60
C MET A 264 -7.46 2.55 18.39
N ASN A 265 -6.80 3.26 19.32
CA ASN A 265 -7.46 4.23 20.22
C ASN A 265 -8.67 3.65 20.96
N CYS A 266 -8.67 2.33 21.18
CA CYS A 266 -9.75 1.57 21.78
C CYS A 266 -9.21 0.56 22.81
N LEU A 267 -9.33 -0.76 22.61
CA LEU A 267 -9.02 -1.77 23.63
C LEU A 267 -7.56 -2.23 23.70
N TRP A 268 -6.76 -2.01 22.68
CA TRP A 268 -5.33 -2.34 22.65
C TRP A 268 -5.02 -3.80 23.09
N ALA A 269 -5.67 -4.78 22.48
CA ALA A 269 -5.52 -6.22 22.77
C ALA A 269 -6.07 -6.69 24.15
N LEU A 270 -7.09 -6.03 24.67
CA LEU A 270 -7.82 -6.48 25.88
C LEU A 270 -9.33 -6.62 25.62
N PRO A 271 -9.75 -7.50 24.69
CA PRO A 271 -11.15 -7.62 24.24
C PRO A 271 -11.97 -8.50 25.20
N THR A 272 -12.31 -8.02 26.40
CA THR A 272 -13.22 -8.76 27.28
C THR A 272 -14.69 -8.56 26.88
N ARG A 273 -15.56 -9.51 27.24
CA ARG A 273 -17.00 -9.43 26.94
C ARG A 273 -17.63 -8.12 27.40
N GLU A 274 -17.29 -7.67 28.61
CA GLU A 274 -17.85 -6.44 29.22
C GLU A 274 -17.50 -5.19 28.42
N LYS A 275 -16.33 -5.18 27.76
CA LYS A 275 -15.88 -4.07 26.92
C LYS A 275 -16.43 -4.15 25.51
N LEU A 276 -16.53 -5.36 24.95
CA LEU A 276 -16.97 -5.57 23.58
C LEU A 276 -18.45 -5.30 23.36
N ILE A 277 -19.32 -5.71 24.31
CA ILE A 277 -20.78 -5.56 24.14
C ILE A 277 -21.20 -4.09 23.93
N PRO A 278 -20.78 -3.11 24.76
CA PRO A 278 -21.10 -1.70 24.51
C PRO A 278 -20.57 -1.16 23.18
N LEU A 279 -19.35 -1.57 22.78
CA LEU A 279 -18.77 -1.19 21.48
C LEU A 279 -19.57 -1.78 20.31
N MET A 280 -20.01 -3.05 20.41
CA MET A 280 -20.86 -3.68 19.39
C MET A 280 -22.21 -2.95 19.25
N ASP A 281 -22.83 -2.55 20.38
CA ASP A 281 -24.08 -1.79 20.38
C ASP A 281 -23.90 -0.44 19.68
N ALA A 282 -22.83 0.28 19.98
CA ALA A 282 -22.52 1.56 19.38
C ALA A 282 -22.16 1.41 17.88
N ALA A 283 -21.35 0.42 17.51
CA ALA A 283 -20.98 0.14 16.13
C ALA A 283 -22.21 -0.20 15.26
N ALA A 284 -23.11 -1.03 15.77
CA ALA A 284 -24.38 -1.35 15.11
C ALA A 284 -25.27 -0.11 14.94
N ARG A 285 -25.35 0.77 15.95
CA ARG A 285 -26.10 2.03 15.89
C ARG A 285 -25.52 3.01 14.85
N VAL A 286 -24.20 3.04 14.66
CA VAL A 286 -23.56 3.84 13.61
C VAL A 286 -23.75 3.18 12.23
N GLY A 287 -24.01 1.89 12.18
CA GLY A 287 -24.30 1.15 10.96
C GLY A 287 -23.10 0.38 10.40
N ALA A 288 -22.16 -0.04 11.25
CA ALA A 288 -21.09 -0.95 10.86
C ALA A 288 -21.65 -2.25 10.29
N GLU A 289 -20.97 -2.82 9.30
CA GLU A 289 -21.34 -4.06 8.63
C GLU A 289 -20.48 -5.23 9.10
N TYR A 290 -19.27 -4.93 9.58
CA TYR A 290 -18.33 -5.88 10.18
C TYR A 290 -17.86 -5.36 11.53
N PHE A 291 -17.73 -6.27 12.49
CA PHE A 291 -17.07 -6.00 13.76
C PHE A 291 -15.87 -6.93 13.91
N VAL A 292 -14.67 -6.33 13.99
CA VAL A 292 -13.40 -7.07 14.01
C VAL A 292 -12.82 -7.03 15.41
N ILE A 293 -12.71 -8.20 16.05
CA ILE A 293 -11.98 -8.38 17.31
C ILE A 293 -10.49 -8.51 16.93
N ASP A 294 -9.70 -7.52 17.31
CA ASP A 294 -8.27 -7.46 17.01
C ASP A 294 -7.46 -8.39 17.92
N ALA A 295 -6.17 -8.18 18.10
CA ALA A 295 -5.29 -9.03 18.90
C ALA A 295 -5.84 -9.27 20.32
N GLY A 296 -5.62 -10.47 20.87
CA GLY A 296 -6.01 -10.84 22.23
C GLY A 296 -7.21 -11.81 22.36
N TRP A 297 -7.87 -12.19 21.25
CA TRP A 297 -8.97 -13.16 21.27
C TRP A 297 -8.51 -14.61 21.44
N PHE A 298 -7.23 -14.91 21.17
CA PHE A 298 -6.62 -16.23 21.25
C PHE A 298 -5.92 -16.45 22.58
N ARG A 299 -5.81 -17.72 22.98
CA ARG A 299 -5.22 -18.12 24.27
C ARG A 299 -3.77 -17.68 24.42
N THR A 300 -3.45 -17.10 25.56
CA THR A 300 -2.09 -16.65 25.93
C THR A 300 -1.80 -16.95 27.40
N SER A 301 -0.52 -17.13 27.71
CA SER A 301 -0.01 -17.26 29.08
C SER A 301 0.24 -15.92 29.78
N GLY A 302 -0.09 -14.80 29.10
CA GLY A 302 0.18 -13.43 29.56
C GLY A 302 1.15 -12.65 28.66
N ASN A 303 1.83 -13.34 27.73
CA ASN A 303 2.60 -12.72 26.65
C ASN A 303 2.04 -13.19 25.30
N TRP A 304 1.01 -12.51 24.80
CA TRP A 304 0.33 -12.88 23.57
C TRP A 304 1.30 -12.99 22.36
N SER A 305 2.37 -12.20 22.34
CA SER A 305 3.38 -12.22 21.27
C SER A 305 4.24 -13.49 21.29
N ALA A 306 4.49 -14.07 22.47
CA ALA A 306 5.24 -15.31 22.62
C ALA A 306 4.35 -16.57 22.43
N ASP A 307 3.03 -16.42 22.51
CA ASP A 307 2.07 -17.53 22.49
C ASP A 307 1.25 -17.58 21.18
N MET A 308 1.36 -16.56 20.33
CA MET A 308 0.65 -16.50 19.04
C MET A 308 1.07 -17.65 18.11
N GLY A 309 0.23 -17.99 17.15
CA GLY A 309 0.53 -18.97 16.10
C GLY A 309 -0.33 -20.23 16.15
N ASP A 310 -0.74 -20.67 17.34
CA ASP A 310 -1.70 -21.78 17.48
C ASP A 310 -3.14 -21.32 17.20
N TRP A 311 -3.42 -20.04 17.47
CA TRP A 311 -4.70 -19.36 17.22
C TRP A 311 -5.90 -20.06 17.87
N GLU A 312 -5.68 -20.70 19.03
CA GLU A 312 -6.75 -21.35 19.78
C GLU A 312 -7.61 -20.31 20.50
N PRO A 313 -8.95 -20.40 20.41
CA PRO A 313 -9.85 -19.48 21.11
C PRO A 313 -9.58 -19.42 22.61
N TRP A 314 -9.63 -18.21 23.19
CA TRP A 314 -9.49 -18.04 24.64
C TRP A 314 -10.87 -17.92 25.30
N ASP A 315 -11.58 -19.04 25.40
CA ASP A 315 -12.95 -19.08 25.89
C ASP A 315 -13.11 -18.53 27.32
N GLU A 316 -12.10 -18.75 28.18
CA GLU A 316 -12.13 -18.26 29.56
C GLU A 316 -12.12 -16.73 29.65
N LEU A 317 -11.49 -16.02 28.69
CA LEU A 317 -11.49 -14.55 28.64
C LEU A 317 -12.88 -13.98 28.37
N PHE A 318 -13.67 -14.67 27.57
CA PHE A 318 -14.98 -14.21 27.11
C PHE A 318 -16.15 -14.71 27.96
N GLY A 319 -15.93 -15.65 28.88
CA GLY A 319 -16.94 -16.19 29.78
C GLY A 319 -17.98 -17.04 29.06
N GLU A 320 -19.28 -16.84 29.37
CA GLU A 320 -20.36 -17.67 28.85
C GLU A 320 -20.36 -17.73 27.31
N GLY A 321 -20.32 -18.95 26.78
CA GLY A 321 -20.27 -19.22 25.33
C GLY A 321 -18.89 -19.03 24.71
N GLY A 322 -17.89 -18.55 25.46
CA GLY A 322 -16.53 -18.35 24.98
C GLY A 322 -16.43 -17.39 23.79
N VAL A 323 -15.44 -17.60 22.94
CA VAL A 323 -15.24 -16.83 21.69
C VAL A 323 -16.44 -16.99 20.76
N GLN A 324 -17.01 -18.21 20.64
CA GLN A 324 -18.19 -18.43 19.80
C GLN A 324 -19.38 -17.56 20.26
N GLY A 325 -19.62 -17.47 21.58
CA GLY A 325 -20.68 -16.62 22.12
C GLY A 325 -20.53 -15.13 21.79
N ILE A 326 -19.29 -14.64 21.72
CA ILE A 326 -19.02 -13.25 21.28
C ILE A 326 -19.25 -13.07 19.77
N LEU A 327 -18.86 -14.04 18.94
CA LEU A 327 -19.13 -13.99 17.50
C LEU A 327 -20.65 -14.01 17.24
N ASP A 328 -21.41 -14.79 17.99
CA ASP A 328 -22.88 -14.84 17.91
C ASP A 328 -23.53 -13.51 18.32
N GLU A 329 -22.98 -12.80 19.33
CA GLU A 329 -23.42 -11.45 19.73
C GLU A 329 -23.22 -10.41 18.60
N ILE A 330 -22.12 -10.52 17.82
CA ILE A 330 -21.90 -9.66 16.64
C ILE A 330 -22.99 -9.94 15.59
N VAL A 331 -23.27 -11.21 15.31
CA VAL A 331 -24.31 -11.63 14.36
C VAL A 331 -25.70 -11.18 14.81
N ALA A 332 -26.02 -11.31 16.11
CA ALA A 332 -27.29 -10.87 16.67
C ALA A 332 -27.57 -9.38 16.49
N ARG A 333 -26.52 -8.56 16.32
CA ARG A 333 -26.59 -7.12 16.02
C ARG A 333 -26.59 -6.79 14.53
N GLY A 334 -26.67 -7.81 13.66
CA GLY A 334 -26.71 -7.64 12.20
C GLY A 334 -25.36 -7.40 11.55
N MET A 335 -24.25 -7.52 12.27
CA MET A 335 -22.89 -7.38 11.75
C MET A 335 -22.29 -8.76 11.44
N LYS A 336 -21.24 -8.79 10.62
CA LYS A 336 -20.43 -9.99 10.35
C LYS A 336 -19.20 -10.00 11.23
N PRO A 337 -18.85 -11.14 11.86
CA PRO A 337 -17.67 -11.24 12.70
C PRO A 337 -16.38 -11.19 11.91
N GLY A 338 -15.38 -10.47 12.45
CA GLY A 338 -14.00 -10.49 12.02
C GLY A 338 -13.05 -10.76 13.18
N VAL A 339 -11.83 -11.23 12.86
CA VAL A 339 -10.74 -11.40 13.82
C VAL A 339 -9.41 -10.96 13.24
N TRP A 340 -8.44 -10.71 14.12
CA TRP A 340 -7.06 -10.43 13.77
C TRP A 340 -6.23 -11.72 13.75
N LEU A 341 -5.32 -11.83 12.78
CA LEU A 341 -4.27 -12.84 12.70
C LEU A 341 -2.96 -12.21 12.29
N GLU A 342 -1.85 -12.89 12.55
CA GLU A 342 -0.52 -12.63 11.98
C GLU A 342 0.04 -13.97 11.50
N ILE A 343 -0.39 -14.41 10.30
CA ILE A 343 -0.19 -15.79 9.85
C ILE A 343 1.26 -16.18 9.60
N GLU A 344 2.14 -15.22 9.37
CA GLU A 344 3.55 -15.48 9.11
C GLU A 344 4.38 -15.56 10.39
N SER A 345 3.83 -15.04 11.49
CA SER A 345 4.50 -15.01 12.78
C SER A 345 4.03 -16.14 13.69
N VAL A 346 4.93 -16.62 14.52
CA VAL A 346 4.68 -17.65 15.53
C VAL A 346 5.46 -17.34 16.80
N GLY A 347 4.80 -17.43 17.95
CA GLY A 347 5.48 -17.33 19.23
C GLY A 347 6.30 -18.59 19.50
N ILE A 348 7.52 -18.42 20.02
CA ILE A 348 8.40 -19.54 20.36
C ILE A 348 7.79 -20.45 21.46
N GLY A 349 6.83 -19.93 22.23
CA GLY A 349 6.06 -20.63 23.25
C GLY A 349 4.92 -21.48 22.71
N SER A 350 4.51 -21.31 21.44
CA SER A 350 3.37 -22.02 20.84
C SER A 350 3.61 -23.52 20.74
N ALA A 351 2.52 -24.28 20.66
CA ALA A 351 2.60 -25.73 20.46
C ALA A 351 3.15 -26.07 19.06
N PHE A 352 2.76 -25.27 18.04
CA PHE A 352 3.26 -25.47 16.68
C PHE A 352 4.77 -25.29 16.60
N ALA A 353 5.32 -24.19 17.11
CA ALA A 353 6.77 -23.94 17.06
C ALA A 353 7.59 -25.01 17.79
N LYS A 354 7.09 -25.51 18.92
CA LYS A 354 7.73 -26.59 19.67
C LYS A 354 7.69 -27.94 18.95
N ALA A 355 6.57 -28.24 18.27
CA ALA A 355 6.40 -29.49 17.52
C ALA A 355 7.14 -29.50 16.18
N HIS A 356 7.33 -28.32 15.56
CA HIS A 356 7.85 -28.15 14.21
C HIS A 356 8.98 -27.10 14.13
N PRO A 357 10.09 -27.26 14.88
CA PRO A 357 11.20 -26.30 14.81
C PRO A 357 11.79 -26.20 13.40
N GLU A 358 11.75 -27.26 12.60
CA GLU A 358 12.19 -27.27 11.19
C GLU A 358 11.30 -26.44 10.25
N ALA A 359 10.12 -26.03 10.72
CA ALA A 359 9.18 -25.21 9.96
C ALA A 359 9.32 -23.71 10.24
N LEU A 360 10.35 -23.30 10.98
CA LEU A 360 10.67 -21.90 11.25
C LEU A 360 11.65 -21.34 10.21
N LEU A 361 11.69 -20.03 10.05
CA LEU A 361 12.70 -19.36 9.25
C LEU A 361 14.02 -19.26 10.02
N TYR A 362 15.10 -19.57 9.33
CA TYR A 362 16.46 -19.53 9.86
C TYR A 362 17.33 -18.56 9.06
N ARG A 363 18.36 -18.04 9.73
CA ARG A 363 19.49 -17.33 9.13
C ARG A 363 20.77 -17.69 9.87
N HIS A 364 21.81 -18.09 9.11
CA HIS A 364 23.09 -18.56 9.66
C HIS A 364 22.91 -19.70 10.68
N GLY A 365 21.94 -20.59 10.45
CA GLY A 365 21.62 -21.71 11.32
C GLY A 365 20.86 -21.34 12.60
N HIS A 366 20.45 -20.09 12.77
CA HIS A 366 19.68 -19.62 13.92
C HIS A 366 18.26 -19.22 13.50
N VAL A 367 17.28 -19.51 14.37
CA VAL A 367 15.89 -19.06 14.18
C VAL A 367 15.87 -17.53 14.11
N ILE A 368 15.13 -16.99 13.14
CA ILE A 368 14.94 -15.55 13.01
C ILE A 368 13.87 -15.09 14.02
N GLY A 369 14.21 -14.13 14.85
CA GLY A 369 13.37 -13.63 15.94
C GLY A 369 13.79 -14.16 17.30
N LYS A 370 13.05 -13.78 18.34
CA LYS A 370 13.32 -14.19 19.73
C LYS A 370 12.05 -14.80 20.34
N ASP A 371 11.16 -13.97 20.90
CA ASP A 371 9.88 -14.41 21.45
C ASP A 371 8.87 -14.64 20.32
N ARG A 372 8.91 -13.79 19.31
CA ARG A 372 8.18 -13.91 18.04
C ARG A 372 9.16 -14.34 16.96
N CYS A 373 8.86 -15.45 16.30
CA CYS A 373 9.60 -16.05 15.20
C CYS A 373 8.73 -16.06 13.95
N PHE A 374 9.23 -16.63 12.86
CA PHE A 374 8.53 -16.68 11.59
C PHE A 374 8.40 -18.11 11.09
N MET A 375 7.23 -18.44 10.55
CA MET A 375 6.96 -19.73 9.90
C MET A 375 7.45 -19.74 8.45
N ASP A 376 8.02 -20.85 8.01
CA ASP A 376 8.45 -21.04 6.63
C ASP A 376 7.29 -21.57 5.75
N PHE A 377 6.66 -20.70 4.99
CA PHE A 377 5.52 -21.06 4.13
C PHE A 377 5.87 -21.98 2.95
N ARG A 378 7.15 -22.22 2.68
CA ARG A 378 7.60 -23.27 1.75
C ARG A 378 7.39 -24.66 2.36
N ASN A 379 7.30 -24.75 3.70
CA ASN A 379 7.05 -25.99 4.43
C ASN A 379 5.55 -26.37 4.38
N PRO A 380 5.20 -27.59 3.91
CA PRO A 380 3.80 -28.04 3.83
C PRO A 380 3.08 -28.07 5.18
N ALA A 381 3.79 -28.34 6.30
CA ALA A 381 3.19 -28.37 7.63
C ALA A 381 2.66 -26.98 8.04
N VAL A 382 3.41 -25.90 7.74
CA VAL A 382 2.96 -24.52 7.96
C VAL A 382 1.68 -24.24 7.18
N ARG A 383 1.68 -24.57 5.89
CA ARG A 383 0.52 -24.34 5.02
C ARG A 383 -0.73 -25.09 5.50
N ALA A 384 -0.55 -26.35 5.92
CA ALA A 384 -1.64 -27.18 6.46
C ALA A 384 -2.18 -26.60 7.78
N HIS A 385 -1.28 -26.16 8.68
CA HIS A 385 -1.65 -25.55 9.95
C HIS A 385 -2.48 -24.27 9.75
N ILE A 386 -1.96 -23.32 8.97
CA ILE A 386 -2.66 -22.04 8.72
C ILE A 386 -3.98 -22.27 7.99
N ARG A 387 -4.04 -23.18 7.00
CA ARG A 387 -5.31 -23.56 6.37
C ARG A 387 -6.31 -24.07 7.41
N GLY A 388 -5.90 -24.93 8.33
CA GLY A 388 -6.76 -25.44 9.43
C GLY A 388 -7.29 -24.33 10.32
N VAL A 389 -6.50 -23.28 10.57
CA VAL A 389 -6.94 -22.08 11.32
C VAL A 389 -8.06 -21.37 10.57
N PHE A 390 -7.89 -21.08 9.27
CA PHE A 390 -8.91 -20.43 8.45
C PHE A 390 -10.18 -21.28 8.32
N ASP A 391 -10.05 -22.59 8.12
CA ASP A 391 -11.19 -23.53 8.06
C ASP A 391 -12.00 -23.53 9.37
N ARG A 392 -11.32 -23.45 10.51
CA ARG A 392 -11.96 -23.34 11.84
C ARG A 392 -12.70 -22.02 11.98
N LEU A 393 -12.03 -20.90 11.71
CA LEU A 393 -12.63 -19.57 11.81
C LEU A 393 -13.84 -19.41 10.88
N TYR A 394 -13.75 -19.90 9.65
CA TYR A 394 -14.88 -19.88 8.71
C TYR A 394 -16.10 -20.65 9.25
N ARG A 395 -15.87 -21.84 9.82
CA ARG A 395 -16.93 -22.64 10.46
C ARG A 395 -17.54 -21.99 11.71
N MET A 396 -16.75 -21.19 12.44
CA MET A 396 -17.21 -20.38 13.56
C MET A 396 -18.06 -19.17 13.13
N GLY A 397 -18.16 -18.89 11.83
CA GLY A 397 -18.93 -17.76 11.31
C GLY A 397 -18.12 -16.50 11.01
N VAL A 398 -16.80 -16.51 11.21
CA VAL A 398 -15.91 -15.39 10.85
C VAL A 398 -15.96 -15.15 9.33
N ARG A 399 -16.05 -13.88 8.92
CA ARG A 399 -16.11 -13.46 7.51
C ARG A 399 -15.12 -12.37 7.17
N TYR A 400 -14.27 -11.99 8.12
CA TYR A 400 -13.22 -10.99 7.94
C TYR A 400 -11.98 -11.37 8.76
N VAL A 401 -10.81 -11.28 8.15
CA VAL A 401 -9.54 -11.39 8.86
C VAL A 401 -8.67 -10.19 8.54
N LYS A 402 -8.25 -9.47 9.57
CA LYS A 402 -7.13 -8.55 9.49
C LYS A 402 -5.85 -9.38 9.64
N ASN A 403 -5.17 -9.61 8.51
CA ASN A 403 -3.89 -10.33 8.50
C ASN A 403 -2.75 -9.33 8.62
N ASP A 404 -2.10 -9.32 9.77
CA ASP A 404 -1.01 -8.42 10.11
C ASP A 404 0.37 -9.05 9.88
N TYR A 405 1.42 -8.21 9.91
CA TYR A 405 2.82 -8.63 9.81
C TYR A 405 3.74 -7.57 10.41
N ASN A 406 4.02 -7.67 11.72
CA ASN A 406 4.58 -6.58 12.52
C ASN A 406 6.11 -6.56 12.63
N GLN A 407 6.82 -7.42 11.92
CA GLN A 407 8.28 -7.46 11.91
C GLN A 407 8.82 -7.86 10.53
N SER A 408 9.89 -7.22 10.08
CA SER A 408 10.56 -7.57 8.82
C SER A 408 11.60 -8.68 9.05
N VAL A 409 11.63 -9.66 8.14
CA VAL A 409 12.64 -10.72 8.15
C VAL A 409 14.04 -10.20 7.78
N GLY A 410 14.16 -9.11 7.01
CA GLY A 410 15.47 -8.61 6.55
C GLY A 410 15.98 -9.30 5.28
N VAL A 411 17.29 -9.27 5.06
CA VAL A 411 17.91 -9.49 3.73
C VAL A 411 17.82 -10.89 3.14
N GLY A 412 17.47 -11.92 3.89
CA GLY A 412 17.40 -13.28 3.35
C GLY A 412 17.21 -14.33 4.44
N ILE A 413 17.05 -15.57 4.04
CA ILE A 413 16.81 -16.73 4.90
C ILE A 413 17.67 -17.91 4.46
N ASP A 414 17.89 -18.88 5.36
CA ASP A 414 18.60 -20.10 5.01
C ASP A 414 17.78 -20.95 4.03
N THR A 415 18.50 -21.70 3.21
CA THR A 415 17.93 -22.47 2.09
C THR A 415 17.81 -23.95 2.42
N HIS A 416 17.15 -24.31 3.52
CA HIS A 416 17.00 -25.71 3.91
C HIS A 416 16.57 -26.60 2.74
N GLY A 417 17.46 -27.52 2.31
CA GLY A 417 17.19 -28.48 1.25
C GLY A 417 17.27 -27.94 -0.19
N ALA A 418 17.68 -26.70 -0.40
CA ALA A 418 17.90 -26.10 -1.72
C ALA A 418 19.25 -25.35 -1.78
N PRO A 419 20.38 -26.07 -1.81
CA PRO A 419 21.74 -25.48 -1.73
C PRO A 419 22.06 -24.51 -2.89
N ASP A 420 21.35 -24.61 -4.01
CA ASP A 420 21.57 -23.77 -5.20
C ASP A 420 20.87 -22.41 -5.14
N ARG A 421 20.13 -22.14 -4.07
CA ARG A 421 19.44 -20.89 -3.85
C ARG A 421 20.16 -20.03 -2.83
N ASN A 422 20.35 -18.74 -3.08
CA ASN A 422 20.83 -17.84 -2.03
C ASN A 422 19.68 -17.33 -1.13
N GLY A 423 20.04 -16.67 -0.02
CA GLY A 423 19.08 -16.27 1.00
C GLY A 423 18.02 -15.28 0.52
N ALA A 424 18.37 -14.37 -0.39
CA ALA A 424 17.42 -13.39 -0.93
C ALA A 424 16.41 -14.05 -1.89
N LEU A 425 16.86 -14.99 -2.71
CA LEU A 425 16.00 -15.77 -3.60
C LEU A 425 15.06 -16.69 -2.79
N ALA A 426 15.59 -17.34 -1.75
CA ALA A 426 14.80 -18.16 -0.83
C ALA A 426 13.71 -17.35 -0.10
N LEU A 427 13.99 -16.08 0.26
CA LEU A 427 13.00 -15.18 0.83
C LEU A 427 11.90 -14.82 -0.18
N GLY A 428 12.25 -14.64 -1.46
CA GLY A 428 11.27 -14.47 -2.55
C GLY A 428 10.35 -15.68 -2.70
N ASP A 429 10.90 -16.89 -2.66
CA ASP A 429 10.11 -18.15 -2.70
C ASP A 429 9.16 -18.27 -1.50
N HIS A 430 9.62 -17.88 -0.30
CA HIS A 430 8.78 -17.84 0.90
C HIS A 430 7.61 -16.84 0.73
N ALA A 431 7.89 -15.61 0.31
CA ALA A 431 6.85 -14.59 0.10
C ALA A 431 5.82 -15.04 -0.95
N ALA A 432 6.27 -15.65 -2.06
CA ALA A 432 5.38 -16.20 -3.07
C ALA A 432 4.49 -17.33 -2.49
N ALA A 433 5.05 -18.17 -1.61
CA ALA A 433 4.29 -19.23 -0.95
C ALA A 433 3.22 -18.69 0.01
N VAL A 434 3.47 -17.57 0.72
CA VAL A 434 2.48 -16.85 1.53
C VAL A 434 1.31 -16.39 0.66
N LEU A 435 1.61 -15.65 -0.42
CA LEU A 435 0.60 -15.12 -1.33
C LEU A 435 -0.20 -16.22 -2.02
N SER A 436 0.44 -17.34 -2.38
CA SER A 436 -0.23 -18.51 -2.92
C SER A 436 -1.25 -19.11 -1.94
N LEU A 437 -0.91 -19.22 -0.64
CA LEU A 437 -1.86 -19.71 0.35
C LEU A 437 -3.04 -18.75 0.56
N VAL A 438 -2.79 -17.44 0.56
CA VAL A 438 -3.87 -16.43 0.60
C VAL A 438 -4.82 -16.60 -0.58
N ASP A 439 -4.28 -16.83 -1.79
CA ASP A 439 -5.08 -17.08 -2.99
C ASP A 439 -5.93 -18.35 -2.88
N GLU A 440 -5.36 -19.42 -2.34
CA GLU A 440 -6.08 -20.68 -2.11
C GLU A 440 -7.23 -20.51 -1.12
N ILE A 441 -7.00 -19.77 -0.01
CA ILE A 441 -8.03 -19.49 1.01
C ILE A 441 -9.15 -18.63 0.40
N CYS A 442 -8.81 -17.54 -0.29
CA CYS A 442 -9.80 -16.68 -0.95
C CYS A 442 -10.60 -17.42 -2.04
N THR A 443 -10.01 -18.43 -2.67
CA THR A 443 -10.71 -19.26 -3.65
C THR A 443 -11.65 -20.25 -2.99
N ALA A 444 -11.24 -20.82 -1.86
CA ALA A 444 -12.08 -21.75 -1.07
C ALA A 444 -13.26 -21.04 -0.40
N TYR A 445 -13.07 -19.79 0.03
CA TYR A 445 -14.02 -18.99 0.79
C TYR A 445 -14.21 -17.60 0.14
N PRO A 446 -14.99 -17.48 -0.94
CA PRO A 446 -15.09 -16.24 -1.73
C PRO A 446 -15.83 -15.09 -1.01
N ASP A 447 -16.55 -15.37 0.07
CA ASP A 447 -17.23 -14.40 0.94
C ASP A 447 -16.38 -13.98 2.16
N PHE A 448 -15.13 -14.46 2.24
CA PHE A 448 -14.20 -14.18 3.32
C PHE A 448 -13.27 -13.03 2.92
N ILE A 449 -13.33 -11.93 3.62
CA ILE A 449 -12.46 -10.79 3.38
C ILE A 449 -11.14 -11.01 4.13
N ILE A 450 -10.01 -10.92 3.42
CA ILE A 450 -8.69 -10.86 4.03
C ILE A 450 -8.10 -9.48 3.75
N GLU A 451 -7.87 -8.74 4.82
CA GLU A 451 -7.15 -7.47 4.83
C GLU A 451 -5.64 -7.72 4.92
N SER A 452 -4.85 -6.99 4.15
CA SER A 452 -3.41 -6.88 4.37
C SER A 452 -3.12 -5.76 5.36
N CYS A 453 -2.43 -6.09 6.44
CA CYS A 453 -1.85 -5.14 7.38
C CYS A 453 -0.36 -5.49 7.56
N CYS A 454 0.45 -4.50 7.87
CA CYS A 454 1.85 -4.70 8.15
C CYS A 454 2.34 -3.52 8.98
N SER A 455 1.95 -3.47 10.26
CA SER A 455 2.04 -2.24 11.07
C SER A 455 1.54 -1.03 10.24
N GLY A 456 0.31 -1.08 9.78
CA GLY A 456 -0.18 -0.20 8.73
C GLY A 456 0.28 -0.67 7.34
N ALA A 457 1.00 0.18 6.58
CA ALA A 457 1.35 -0.06 5.19
C ALA A 457 2.86 -0.29 4.94
N MET A 458 3.56 -0.99 5.85
CA MET A 458 4.99 -1.29 5.68
C MET A 458 5.28 -2.37 4.61
N ARG A 459 4.25 -3.12 4.17
CA ARG A 459 4.29 -4.05 3.04
C ARG A 459 3.05 -3.84 2.17
N SER A 460 3.00 -2.69 1.52
CA SER A 460 1.87 -2.26 0.70
C SER A 460 2.21 -2.08 -0.78
N ASP A 461 3.30 -2.70 -1.25
CA ASP A 461 3.56 -2.79 -2.68
C ASP A 461 2.41 -3.52 -3.39
N PHE A 462 2.07 -3.06 -4.60
CA PHE A 462 0.90 -3.60 -5.27
C PHE A 462 1.07 -5.06 -5.71
N GLY A 463 2.30 -5.56 -5.81
CA GLY A 463 2.59 -6.97 -6.03
C GLY A 463 2.00 -7.85 -4.93
N ALA A 464 2.08 -7.41 -3.66
CA ALA A 464 1.46 -8.08 -2.51
C ALA A 464 -0.03 -7.73 -2.39
N VAL A 465 -0.39 -6.45 -2.40
CA VAL A 465 -1.78 -5.98 -2.12
C VAL A 465 -2.81 -6.56 -3.11
N ARG A 466 -2.44 -6.84 -4.35
CA ARG A 466 -3.35 -7.42 -5.36
C ARG A 466 -3.94 -8.78 -4.95
N HIS A 467 -3.32 -9.52 -4.04
CA HIS A 467 -3.76 -10.81 -3.52
C HIS A 467 -4.78 -10.68 -2.37
N PHE A 468 -4.88 -9.50 -1.78
CA PHE A 468 -5.80 -9.18 -0.68
C PHE A 468 -6.98 -8.33 -1.18
N TYR A 469 -7.99 -8.19 -0.35
CA TYR A 469 -9.15 -7.34 -0.68
C TYR A 469 -8.87 -5.85 -0.46
N LEU A 470 -8.06 -5.53 0.54
CA LEU A 470 -7.72 -4.18 0.94
C LEU A 470 -6.42 -4.15 1.75
N GLN A 471 -5.89 -2.95 1.98
CA GLN A 471 -4.67 -2.67 2.73
C GLN A 471 -4.96 -1.71 3.88
N SER A 472 -4.58 -2.04 5.09
CA SER A 472 -4.52 -1.09 6.22
C SER A 472 -3.55 0.05 5.89
N SER A 473 -3.94 1.30 6.14
CA SER A 473 -3.13 2.44 5.72
C SER A 473 -2.00 2.77 6.69
N SER A 474 -2.26 2.82 7.98
CA SER A 474 -1.30 3.31 8.97
C SER A 474 -1.78 3.05 10.39
N ASP A 475 -0.85 2.97 11.33
CA ASP A 475 -1.11 3.04 12.77
C ASP A 475 -1.00 4.49 13.31
N GLN A 476 -1.26 5.49 12.46
CA GLN A 476 -1.22 6.90 12.86
C GLN A 476 -2.39 7.23 13.80
N GLU A 477 -2.06 7.64 15.03
CA GLU A 477 -3.03 7.98 16.07
C GLU A 477 -3.46 9.45 16.05
N ASP A 478 -2.62 10.32 15.48
CA ASP A 478 -2.91 11.77 15.37
C ASP A 478 -3.82 12.03 14.15
N TYR A 479 -5.09 12.31 14.41
CA TYR A 479 -6.09 12.55 13.36
C TYR A 479 -5.74 13.72 12.43
N LEU A 480 -4.96 14.71 12.88
CA LEU A 480 -4.52 15.83 12.04
C LEU A 480 -3.46 15.41 11.00
N ARG A 481 -2.81 14.26 11.19
CA ARG A 481 -1.81 13.70 10.26
C ARG A 481 -2.40 12.66 9.31
N THR A 482 -3.50 12.04 9.69
CA THR A 482 -4.20 11.03 8.89
C THR A 482 -4.47 11.49 7.44
N PRO A 483 -4.89 12.74 7.16
CA PRO A 483 -5.07 13.21 5.78
C PRO A 483 -3.84 13.08 4.89
N SER A 484 -2.63 13.32 5.41
CA SER A 484 -1.39 13.19 4.62
C SER A 484 -1.09 11.74 4.24
N VAL A 485 -1.39 10.80 5.13
CA VAL A 485 -1.24 9.36 4.88
C VAL A 485 -2.25 8.89 3.82
N ILE A 486 -3.53 9.25 3.97
CA ILE A 486 -4.59 8.87 3.04
C ILE A 486 -4.28 9.36 1.63
N THR A 487 -4.00 10.65 1.49
CA THR A 487 -3.76 11.27 0.18
C THR A 487 -2.51 10.71 -0.48
N GLY A 488 -1.46 10.45 0.31
CA GLY A 488 -0.24 9.86 -0.18
C GLY A 488 -0.39 8.40 -0.63
N LEU A 489 -1.08 7.58 0.14
CA LEU A 489 -1.32 6.18 -0.22
C LEU A 489 -2.31 6.02 -1.36
N SER A 490 -3.33 6.88 -1.48
CA SER A 490 -4.26 6.85 -2.60
C SER A 490 -3.62 7.23 -3.93
N ALA A 491 -2.45 7.88 -3.91
CA ALA A 491 -1.62 8.03 -5.10
C ALA A 491 -0.78 6.76 -5.42
N CYS A 492 -0.69 5.83 -4.48
CA CYS A 492 0.02 4.56 -4.63
C CYS A 492 -0.92 3.37 -4.87
N LEU A 493 -2.13 3.39 -4.32
CA LEU A 493 -3.12 2.30 -4.34
C LEU A 493 -4.49 2.83 -4.77
N PRO A 494 -5.36 2.00 -5.40
CA PRO A 494 -6.74 2.41 -5.65
C PRO A 494 -7.45 2.79 -4.33
N PRO A 495 -8.18 3.91 -4.28
CA PRO A 495 -8.78 4.44 -3.04
C PRO A 495 -9.67 3.45 -2.29
N GLU A 496 -10.43 2.62 -3.00
CA GLU A 496 -11.28 1.59 -2.41
C GLU A 496 -10.53 0.47 -1.70
N ARG A 497 -9.20 0.42 -1.86
CA ARG A 497 -8.31 -0.55 -1.20
C ARG A 497 -7.52 0.03 -0.05
N VAL A 498 -7.61 1.34 0.17
CA VAL A 498 -6.92 2.03 1.26
C VAL A 498 -7.83 2.05 2.48
N GLY A 499 -7.53 1.22 3.47
CA GLY A 499 -8.24 1.17 4.75
C GLY A 499 -7.88 2.38 5.61
N VAL A 500 -8.85 3.23 5.91
CA VAL A 500 -8.66 4.49 6.62
C VAL A 500 -9.19 4.39 8.03
N TRP A 501 -8.32 4.49 9.01
CA TRP A 501 -8.70 4.56 10.41
C TRP A 501 -9.43 5.86 10.70
N ALA A 502 -10.72 5.76 11.04
CA ALA A 502 -11.53 6.84 11.56
C ALA A 502 -11.78 6.56 13.04
N CYS A 503 -11.09 7.30 13.90
CA CYS A 503 -11.25 7.20 15.35
C CYS A 503 -12.05 8.43 15.85
N PRO A 504 -13.35 8.49 15.57
CA PRO A 504 -14.17 9.69 15.80
C PRO A 504 -14.34 10.04 17.27
N TYR A 505 -14.00 9.13 18.18
CA TYR A 505 -13.99 9.33 19.61
C TYR A 505 -12.75 8.65 20.24
N PRO A 506 -11.54 9.22 20.05
CA PRO A 506 -10.29 8.63 20.49
C PRO A 506 -10.03 8.86 21.99
N VAL A 507 -11.02 8.66 22.84
CA VAL A 507 -10.82 8.67 24.28
C VAL A 507 -10.22 7.34 24.66
N ALA A 508 -8.92 7.29 24.86
CA ALA A 508 -8.27 6.14 25.46
C ALA A 508 -8.69 6.02 26.93
N ILE A 509 -9.62 5.15 27.21
CA ILE A 509 -9.82 4.60 28.56
C ILE A 509 -8.77 3.49 28.67
N ASP A 510 -7.62 3.85 29.16
CA ASP A 510 -6.36 3.21 28.86
C ASP A 510 -6.01 2.06 29.80
N TYR A 511 -5.43 1.01 29.24
CA TYR A 511 -4.61 0.07 30.01
C TYR A 511 -3.25 0.66 30.43
N ARG A 512 -2.83 1.79 29.89
CA ARG A 512 -1.57 2.49 30.24
C ARG A 512 -1.75 3.63 31.21
N ASP A 513 -2.92 3.79 31.81
CA ASP A 513 -3.26 4.82 32.85
C ASP A 513 -2.74 6.27 32.58
N SER A 514 -2.07 6.49 31.44
CA SER A 514 -1.27 7.68 31.16
C SER A 514 -1.81 8.56 30.04
N PHE A 515 -2.71 8.07 29.20
CA PHE A 515 -3.31 8.89 28.15
C PHE A 515 -4.65 9.47 28.63
N ARG A 516 -4.60 10.68 29.15
CA ARG A 516 -5.80 11.48 29.31
C ARG A 516 -5.93 12.38 28.09
N PRO A 517 -7.11 12.46 27.43
CA PRO A 517 -7.31 13.41 26.36
C PRO A 517 -6.97 14.80 26.89
N SER A 518 -6.24 15.59 26.09
CA SER A 518 -5.98 16.98 26.44
C SER A 518 -7.31 17.74 26.57
N ALA A 519 -7.31 18.86 27.28
CA ALA A 519 -8.49 19.73 27.36
C ALA A 519 -8.97 20.15 25.95
N GLU A 520 -8.07 20.24 25.01
CA GLU A 520 -8.32 20.55 23.60
C GLU A 520 -9.09 19.43 22.88
N PHE A 521 -8.76 18.16 23.11
CA PHE A 521 -9.55 17.02 22.64
C PHE A 521 -10.96 17.02 23.20
N THR A 522 -11.09 17.26 24.51
CA THR A 522 -12.40 17.29 25.17
C THR A 522 -13.29 18.41 24.62
N ALA A 523 -12.73 19.59 24.32
CA ALA A 523 -13.45 20.68 23.69
C ALA A 523 -13.91 20.34 22.27
N GLY A 524 -13.05 19.66 21.49
CA GLY A 524 -13.37 19.25 20.12
C GLY A 524 -14.45 18.16 20.00
N PHE A 525 -14.75 17.43 21.08
CA PHE A 525 -15.93 16.56 21.13
C PHE A 525 -17.21 17.32 21.41
N ALA A 526 -17.16 18.34 22.28
CA ALA A 526 -18.33 19.14 22.62
C ALA A 526 -18.93 19.86 21.41
N ASP A 527 -18.11 20.28 20.45
CA ASP A 527 -18.53 20.91 19.18
C ASP A 527 -18.60 19.95 17.98
N GLY A 528 -18.23 18.68 18.16
CA GLY A 528 -18.22 17.64 17.13
C GLY A 528 -17.05 17.70 16.16
N ARG A 529 -16.12 18.63 16.28
CA ARG A 529 -15.03 18.88 15.35
C ARG A 529 -14.11 17.66 15.17
N VAL A 530 -13.69 17.03 16.27
CA VAL A 530 -12.83 15.84 16.22
C VAL A 530 -13.55 14.68 15.55
N THR A 531 -14.82 14.46 15.89
CA THR A 531 -15.66 13.43 15.25
C THR A 531 -15.75 13.67 13.75
N VAL A 532 -16.11 14.89 13.34
CA VAL A 532 -16.24 15.24 11.91
C VAL A 532 -14.93 15.06 11.16
N HIS A 533 -13.80 15.53 11.71
CA HIS A 533 -12.51 15.43 11.04
C HIS A 533 -12.13 13.97 10.75
N ASN A 534 -12.32 13.08 11.73
CA ASN A 534 -12.08 11.64 11.56
C ASN A 534 -13.04 11.01 10.53
N MET A 535 -14.33 11.35 10.61
CA MET A 535 -15.32 10.81 9.67
C MET A 535 -15.06 11.28 8.24
N VAL A 536 -14.68 12.54 8.01
CA VAL A 536 -14.29 13.07 6.70
C VAL A 536 -13.09 12.30 6.16
N SER A 537 -12.11 11.98 7.01
CA SER A 537 -10.98 11.14 6.63
C SER A 537 -11.43 9.75 6.17
N GLY A 538 -12.31 9.10 6.93
CA GLY A 538 -12.85 7.78 6.58
C GLY A 538 -13.67 7.74 5.28
N LEU A 539 -14.30 8.86 4.90
CA LEU A 539 -15.06 8.98 3.64
C LEU A 539 -14.17 8.88 2.38
N MET A 540 -12.85 9.09 2.52
CA MET A 540 -11.94 9.17 1.36
C MET A 540 -11.25 7.85 1.00
N GLY A 541 -11.64 6.74 1.64
CA GLY A 541 -11.14 5.40 1.35
C GLY A 541 -12.10 4.32 1.81
N LEU A 542 -11.58 3.18 2.28
CA LEU A 542 -12.37 2.17 2.98
C LEU A 542 -12.41 2.54 4.46
N MET A 543 -13.60 2.80 4.99
CA MET A 543 -13.76 3.31 6.35
C MET A 543 -13.64 2.22 7.41
N TYR A 544 -12.64 2.36 8.29
CA TYR A 544 -12.53 1.65 9.56
C TYR A 544 -12.90 2.57 10.70
N LEU A 545 -13.99 2.24 11.38
CA LEU A 545 -14.31 2.86 12.66
C LEU A 545 -13.49 2.20 13.76
N SER A 546 -13.02 2.99 14.71
CA SER A 546 -12.41 2.53 15.96
C SER A 546 -12.57 3.60 17.05
N GLY A 547 -11.92 3.39 18.21
CA GLY A 547 -12.07 4.26 19.37
C GLY A 547 -13.29 3.92 20.22
N HIS A 548 -13.40 4.57 21.38
CA HIS A 548 -14.48 4.35 22.35
C HIS A 548 -15.78 5.03 21.93
N ILE A 549 -16.33 4.64 20.78
CA ILE A 549 -17.61 5.18 20.29
C ILE A 549 -18.80 4.85 21.20
N ASP A 550 -18.66 3.85 22.07
CA ASP A 550 -19.61 3.50 23.15
C ASP A 550 -19.73 4.61 24.21
N CYS A 551 -18.70 5.44 24.36
CA CYS A 551 -18.70 6.59 25.27
C CYS A 551 -19.23 7.88 24.62
N ALA A 552 -19.48 7.88 23.31
CA ALA A 552 -19.92 9.06 22.59
C ALA A 552 -21.36 9.46 22.97
N ASP A 553 -21.59 10.75 23.13
CA ASP A 553 -22.94 11.28 23.31
C ASP A 553 -23.78 11.18 22.03
N GLU A 554 -25.08 11.44 22.13
CA GLU A 554 -26.01 11.30 21.00
C GLU A 554 -25.69 12.32 19.87
N PHE A 555 -25.12 13.49 20.22
CA PHE A 555 -24.71 14.45 19.22
C PHE A 555 -23.60 13.89 18.32
N ASN A 556 -22.51 13.41 18.92
CA ASN A 556 -21.40 12.81 18.18
C ASN A 556 -21.81 11.52 17.45
N LEU A 557 -22.65 10.65 18.08
CA LEU A 557 -23.21 9.48 17.41
C LEU A 557 -24.06 9.86 16.18
N SER A 558 -24.79 10.98 16.25
CA SER A 558 -25.57 11.46 15.11
C SER A 558 -24.68 11.89 13.94
N LEU A 559 -23.55 12.55 14.22
CA LEU A 559 -22.55 12.90 13.21
C LEU A 559 -21.91 11.67 12.57
N MET A 560 -21.57 10.64 13.37
CA MET A 560 -21.05 9.38 12.86
C MET A 560 -22.06 8.67 11.93
N ARG A 561 -23.35 8.60 12.30
CA ARG A 561 -24.40 8.01 11.48
C ARG A 561 -24.57 8.75 10.14
N GLN A 562 -24.61 10.09 10.16
CA GLN A 562 -24.68 10.89 8.93
C GLN A 562 -23.51 10.56 7.99
N ALA A 563 -22.29 10.51 8.51
CA ALA A 563 -21.13 10.16 7.69
C ALA A 563 -21.18 8.69 7.20
N ALA A 564 -21.64 7.75 8.03
CA ALA A 564 -21.83 6.36 7.63
C ALA A 564 -22.87 6.21 6.51
N ASP A 565 -23.96 6.99 6.54
CA ASP A 565 -24.97 7.03 5.48
C ASP A 565 -24.40 7.62 4.18
N ILE A 566 -23.62 8.70 4.27
CA ILE A 566 -22.88 9.29 3.14
C ILE A 566 -21.90 8.26 2.56
N TYR A 567 -21.14 7.58 3.40
CA TYR A 567 -20.20 6.54 2.98
C TYR A 567 -20.90 5.43 2.18
N LYS A 568 -21.98 4.86 2.73
CA LYS A 568 -22.75 3.78 2.09
C LYS A 568 -23.37 4.22 0.75
N ARG A 569 -23.80 5.48 0.65
CA ARG A 569 -24.34 6.07 -0.57
C ARG A 569 -23.27 6.21 -1.67
N ASN A 570 -22.04 6.58 -1.29
CA ASN A 570 -20.98 6.99 -2.21
C ASN A 570 -19.86 5.95 -2.44
N ARG A 571 -19.79 4.89 -1.66
CA ARG A 571 -18.71 3.88 -1.74
C ARG A 571 -18.56 3.21 -3.11
N ALA A 572 -19.64 3.11 -3.88
CA ALA A 572 -19.58 2.64 -5.25
C ALA A 572 -18.88 3.64 -6.19
N ILE A 573 -18.94 4.94 -5.87
CA ILE A 573 -18.18 5.99 -6.57
C ILE A 573 -16.70 5.85 -6.23
N THR A 574 -16.36 5.70 -4.96
CA THR A 574 -14.97 5.46 -4.52
C THR A 574 -14.29 4.30 -5.27
N ALA A 575 -15.05 3.23 -5.55
CA ALA A 575 -14.54 2.04 -6.26
C ALA A 575 -14.24 2.26 -7.76
N ARG A 576 -14.63 3.40 -8.35
CA ARG A 576 -14.35 3.73 -9.77
C ARG A 576 -13.70 5.09 -9.98
N ALA A 577 -13.80 5.99 -9.00
CA ALA A 577 -13.21 7.32 -9.06
C ALA A 577 -11.67 7.26 -9.06
N VAL A 578 -11.06 8.32 -9.56
CA VAL A 578 -9.61 8.53 -9.47
C VAL A 578 -9.28 9.61 -8.44
N PRO A 579 -8.16 9.49 -7.72
CA PRO A 579 -7.74 10.53 -6.80
C PRO A 579 -7.33 11.80 -7.55
N VAL A 580 -7.74 12.95 -7.00
CA VAL A 580 -7.36 14.28 -7.48
C VAL A 580 -6.94 15.16 -6.29
N SER A 581 -5.96 16.01 -6.51
CA SER A 581 -5.33 16.80 -5.44
C SER A 581 -5.12 18.24 -5.88
N PRO A 582 -6.15 19.09 -5.83
CA PRO A 582 -6.09 20.46 -6.33
C PRO A 582 -4.94 21.33 -5.76
N ALA A 583 -4.47 20.97 -4.58
CA ALA A 583 -3.37 21.67 -3.88
C ALA A 583 -2.03 20.91 -3.93
N GLY A 584 -1.91 19.86 -4.74
CA GLY A 584 -0.70 19.03 -4.79
C GLY A 584 -0.65 17.96 -3.70
N THR A 585 0.46 17.81 -2.99
CA THR A 585 0.65 16.77 -1.97
C THR A 585 0.80 17.33 -0.57
N LEU A 586 0.12 16.72 0.41
CA LEU A 586 0.18 17.12 1.81
C LEU A 586 1.36 16.42 2.52
N ARG A 587 2.17 17.19 3.23
CA ARG A 587 3.23 16.65 4.09
C ARG A 587 2.70 16.25 5.46
N LEU A 588 3.30 15.22 6.06
CA LEU A 588 2.94 14.77 7.41
C LEU A 588 3.02 15.88 8.47
N SER A 589 3.96 16.77 8.32
CA SER A 589 4.14 17.94 9.20
C SER A 589 3.38 19.18 8.72
N GLY A 590 2.60 19.08 7.65
CA GLY A 590 1.81 20.18 7.10
C GLY A 590 0.81 20.72 8.12
N ARG A 591 0.63 22.04 8.13
CA ARG A 591 -0.32 22.76 9.01
C ARG A 591 -1.12 23.73 8.14
N GLU A 592 -1.86 23.17 7.20
CA GLU A 592 -2.53 23.92 6.14
C GLU A 592 -3.99 23.49 5.96
N THR A 593 -4.72 24.23 5.17
CA THR A 593 -6.03 23.80 4.67
C THR A 593 -5.81 23.08 3.34
N PHE A 594 -6.19 21.81 3.28
CA PHE A 594 -5.84 20.93 2.19
C PHE A 594 -7.09 20.26 1.58
N PRO A 595 -7.42 20.52 0.31
CA PRO A 595 -8.46 19.83 -0.44
C PRO A 595 -7.90 18.57 -1.11
N TYR A 596 -8.70 17.50 -1.10
CA TYR A 596 -8.43 16.26 -1.82
C TYR A 596 -9.74 15.63 -2.27
N GLY A 597 -9.77 15.06 -3.47
CA GLY A 597 -11.00 14.55 -4.06
C GLY A 597 -10.87 13.18 -4.71
N LEU A 598 -12.03 12.57 -4.90
CA LEU A 598 -12.24 11.37 -5.70
C LEU A 598 -13.15 11.74 -6.88
N LEU A 599 -12.59 11.79 -8.09
CA LEU A 599 -13.28 12.22 -9.30
C LEU A 599 -13.80 11.02 -10.09
N ASP A 600 -15.10 10.89 -10.18
CA ASP A 600 -15.80 9.98 -11.07
C ASP A 600 -16.19 10.71 -12.35
N ARG A 601 -15.33 10.63 -13.38
CA ARG A 601 -15.55 11.32 -14.67
C ARG A 601 -16.78 10.79 -15.41
N GLU A 602 -17.00 9.48 -15.35
CA GLU A 602 -18.13 8.84 -16.06
C GLU A 602 -19.47 9.14 -15.38
N GLY A 603 -19.49 9.12 -14.04
CA GLY A 603 -20.67 9.44 -13.25
C GLY A 603 -20.89 10.95 -13.03
N GLY A 604 -19.97 11.81 -13.49
CA GLY A 604 -20.08 13.26 -13.34
C GLY A 604 -20.08 13.73 -11.88
N LYS A 605 -19.26 13.12 -11.01
CA LYS A 605 -19.21 13.44 -9.57
C LYS A 605 -17.80 13.68 -9.09
N LEU A 606 -17.67 14.63 -8.14
CA LEU A 606 -16.47 14.84 -7.36
C LEU A 606 -16.84 14.75 -5.87
N LEU A 607 -16.23 13.81 -5.16
CA LEU A 607 -16.29 13.68 -3.71
C LEU A 607 -15.06 14.38 -3.15
N LEU A 608 -15.24 15.49 -2.44
CA LEU A 608 -14.14 16.35 -2.01
C LEU A 608 -14.10 16.45 -0.49
N ALA A 609 -12.97 16.13 0.11
CA ALA A 609 -12.64 16.44 1.50
C ALA A 609 -11.79 17.70 1.56
N VAL A 610 -12.04 18.55 2.54
CA VAL A 610 -11.24 19.73 2.87
C VAL A 610 -10.91 19.66 4.35
N TRP A 611 -9.65 19.47 4.69
CA TRP A 611 -9.17 19.43 6.06
C TRP A 611 -8.35 20.66 6.40
N SER A 612 -8.45 21.13 7.62
CA SER A 612 -7.40 21.94 8.23
C SER A 612 -6.56 21.05 9.15
N THR A 613 -5.29 20.88 8.82
CA THR A 613 -4.34 20.07 9.60
C THR A 613 -3.58 20.89 10.65
N ALA A 614 -3.89 22.16 10.78
CA ALA A 614 -3.36 23.03 11.84
C ALA A 614 -4.09 22.80 13.17
N LEU A 615 -3.40 23.05 14.27
CA LEU A 615 -4.00 22.98 15.60
C LEU A 615 -5.15 24.00 15.74
N PRO A 616 -6.22 23.65 16.46
CA PRO A 616 -7.34 24.53 16.73
C PRO A 616 -6.90 25.80 17.48
N ASP A 617 -7.45 26.95 17.11
CA ASP A 617 -7.15 28.24 17.76
C ASP A 617 -8.35 29.23 17.74
N GLY A 618 -9.54 28.72 17.40
CA GLY A 618 -10.75 29.52 17.29
C GLY A 618 -10.82 30.44 16.07
N THR A 619 -9.85 30.33 15.13
CA THR A 619 -9.81 31.18 13.94
C THR A 619 -10.61 30.54 12.80
N PRO A 620 -11.71 31.14 12.33
CA PRO A 620 -12.43 30.68 11.14
C PRO A 620 -11.53 30.68 9.90
N LEU A 621 -11.73 29.70 9.03
CA LEU A 621 -10.97 29.54 7.80
C LEU A 621 -11.88 29.64 6.59
N GLN A 622 -11.39 30.28 5.54
CA GLN A 622 -12.00 30.22 4.22
C GLN A 622 -10.93 29.86 3.18
N THR A 623 -11.22 28.88 2.33
CA THR A 623 -10.33 28.46 1.25
C THR A 623 -11.06 28.49 -0.07
N GLN A 624 -10.35 28.83 -1.15
CA GLN A 624 -10.83 28.77 -2.51
C GLN A 624 -10.11 27.65 -3.26
N ILE A 625 -10.85 26.84 -3.96
CA ILE A 625 -10.38 25.69 -4.71
C ILE A 625 -10.75 25.87 -6.16
N ASP A 626 -9.75 25.92 -7.03
CA ASP A 626 -9.96 26.00 -8.47
C ASP A 626 -10.22 24.60 -9.05
N LEU A 627 -11.45 24.42 -9.56
CA LEU A 627 -11.91 23.18 -10.16
C LEU A 627 -11.86 23.24 -11.70
N SER A 628 -11.31 24.31 -12.30
CA SER A 628 -11.31 24.51 -13.77
C SER A 628 -10.62 23.38 -14.53
N ARG A 629 -9.60 22.74 -13.94
CA ARG A 629 -8.87 21.62 -14.54
C ARG A 629 -9.67 20.31 -14.60
N TYR A 630 -10.78 20.19 -13.90
CA TYR A 630 -11.57 18.96 -13.82
C TYR A 630 -12.78 18.94 -14.77
N ALA A 631 -12.85 19.86 -15.70
CA ALA A 631 -13.86 20.05 -16.73
C ALA A 631 -15.33 20.05 -16.22
N GLY A 632 -16.10 21.05 -16.65
CA GLY A 632 -17.52 21.17 -16.36
C GLY A 632 -17.89 22.37 -15.51
N ALA A 633 -19.17 22.69 -15.45
CA ALA A 633 -19.77 23.54 -14.44
C ALA A 633 -20.17 22.64 -13.24
N TRP A 634 -19.99 23.14 -12.04
CA TRP A 634 -20.18 22.35 -10.82
C TRP A 634 -21.38 22.84 -10.01
N ARG A 635 -22.09 21.90 -9.41
CA ARG A 635 -23.16 22.17 -8.44
C ARG A 635 -22.89 21.37 -7.17
N ILE A 636 -23.05 22.04 -6.01
CA ILE A 636 -22.99 21.35 -4.72
C ILE A 636 -24.25 20.50 -4.56
N ALA A 637 -24.07 19.20 -4.33
CA ALA A 637 -25.14 18.25 -4.08
C ALA A 637 -25.36 18.04 -2.59
N ASP A 638 -24.28 18.00 -1.79
CA ASP A 638 -24.33 17.78 -0.34
C ASP A 638 -23.10 18.37 0.35
N VAL A 639 -23.23 18.72 1.65
CA VAL A 639 -22.15 19.20 2.51
C VAL A 639 -22.27 18.54 3.88
N TYR A 640 -21.20 17.90 4.35
CA TYR A 640 -21.12 17.34 5.68
C TYR A 640 -19.95 17.98 6.46
N PRO A 641 -20.16 18.36 7.73
CA PRO A 641 -21.41 18.29 8.51
C PRO A 641 -22.35 19.44 8.18
N ALA A 642 -23.66 19.24 8.43
CA ALA A 642 -24.65 20.30 8.41
C ALA A 642 -24.67 21.05 9.76
N LEU A 643 -23.55 21.69 10.14
CA LEU A 643 -23.37 22.43 11.37
C LEU A 643 -23.06 23.91 11.10
N PRO A 644 -23.33 24.82 12.07
CA PRO A 644 -22.95 26.22 11.94
C PRO A 644 -21.45 26.41 11.69
N GLY A 645 -21.09 27.34 10.81
CA GLY A 645 -19.70 27.63 10.45
C GLY A 645 -19.12 26.75 9.34
N TYR A 646 -19.82 25.67 8.92
CA TYR A 646 -19.46 24.86 7.76
C TYR A 646 -20.31 25.29 6.56
N THR A 647 -19.68 25.89 5.55
CA THR A 647 -20.39 26.31 4.34
C THR A 647 -19.55 26.04 3.09
N ALA A 648 -20.24 25.82 1.98
CA ALA A 648 -19.62 25.70 0.66
C ALA A 648 -20.47 26.48 -0.38
N SER A 649 -19.81 27.12 -1.34
CA SER A 649 -20.46 27.79 -2.46
C SER A 649 -19.61 27.69 -3.73
N VAL A 650 -20.23 27.62 -4.89
CA VAL A 650 -19.56 27.57 -6.19
C VAL A 650 -19.89 28.83 -6.97
N SER A 651 -18.87 29.48 -7.53
CA SER A 651 -19.00 30.59 -8.47
C SER A 651 -18.07 30.37 -9.67
N GLY A 652 -18.64 30.08 -10.82
CA GLY A 652 -17.86 29.60 -11.97
C GLY A 652 -17.17 28.26 -11.66
N ALA A 653 -15.86 28.22 -11.80
CA ALA A 653 -15.05 27.06 -11.45
C ALA A 653 -14.44 27.13 -10.03
N ILE A 654 -14.74 28.17 -9.27
CA ILE A 654 -14.17 28.34 -7.92
C ILE A 654 -15.14 27.85 -6.87
N LEU A 655 -14.73 26.84 -6.13
CA LEU A 655 -15.40 26.36 -4.91
C LEU A 655 -14.80 27.10 -3.70
N THR A 656 -15.66 27.80 -2.96
CA THR A 656 -15.29 28.44 -1.69
C THR A 656 -15.82 27.61 -0.53
N VAL A 657 -14.94 27.18 0.37
CA VAL A 657 -15.30 26.40 1.57
C VAL A 657 -14.92 27.20 2.82
N THR A 658 -15.84 27.27 3.78
CA THR A 658 -15.60 27.87 5.10
C THR A 658 -15.64 26.76 6.15
N LEU A 659 -14.66 26.79 7.05
CA LEU A 659 -14.57 25.93 8.22
C LEU A 659 -14.64 26.80 9.48
N PRO A 660 -15.28 26.35 10.58
CA PRO A 660 -15.49 27.17 11.78
C PRO A 660 -14.18 27.56 12.46
N GLU A 661 -13.17 26.72 12.40
CA GLU A 661 -11.83 26.99 12.91
C GLU A 661 -10.78 26.01 12.34
N ARG A 662 -9.51 26.24 12.66
CA ARG A 662 -8.42 25.29 12.40
C ARG A 662 -8.69 23.94 13.08
N GLY A 663 -8.17 22.84 12.52
CA GLY A 663 -8.44 21.48 12.98
C GLY A 663 -9.81 20.94 12.58
N SER A 664 -10.61 21.72 11.86
CA SER A 664 -11.89 21.28 11.29
C SER A 664 -11.72 20.60 9.93
N ALA A 665 -12.75 19.89 9.50
CA ALA A 665 -12.82 19.31 8.16
C ALA A 665 -14.26 19.33 7.62
N ALA A 666 -14.41 19.38 6.30
CA ALA A 666 -15.68 19.26 5.62
C ALA A 666 -15.59 18.30 4.45
N TYR A 667 -16.69 17.63 4.15
CA TYR A 667 -16.87 16.82 2.95
C TYR A 667 -17.94 17.45 2.07
N ILE A 668 -17.65 17.55 0.78
CA ILE A 668 -18.51 18.20 -0.20
C ILE A 668 -18.75 17.25 -1.38
N GLU A 669 -20.00 17.00 -1.72
CA GLU A 669 -20.37 16.31 -2.95
C GLU A 669 -20.68 17.34 -4.03
N LEU A 670 -20.07 17.16 -5.19
CA LEU A 670 -20.25 18.01 -6.35
C LEU A 670 -20.72 17.18 -7.54
N ASP A 671 -21.74 17.69 -8.23
CA ASP A 671 -22.21 17.16 -9.52
C ASP A 671 -21.71 18.04 -10.66
N ILE A 672 -21.31 17.43 -11.77
CA ILE A 672 -21.10 18.12 -13.05
C ILE A 672 -22.48 18.43 -13.65
N LEU A 673 -22.68 19.70 -14.07
CA LEU A 673 -23.91 20.17 -14.69
C LEU A 673 -23.97 19.86 -16.18
#